data_834cd268d613ecfcb6cc068b4ca7c4bf
#
_entry.id   834cd268d613ecfcb6cc068b4ca7c4bf
#
_cell.length_a   1.000
_cell.length_b   1.000
_cell.length_c   1.000
_cell.angle_alpha   90.00
_cell.angle_beta   90.00
_cell.angle_gamma   90.00
#
_symmetry.space_group_name_H-M   'P 1'
#
loop_
_entity.id
_entity.type
_entity.pdbx_description
1 polymer ?
#
loop_
_entity_poly.entity_id
_entity_poly.type
_entity_poly.pdbx_seq_one_letter_code
_entity_poly.pdbx_strand_id
1 'polypeptide(L)'
;MKHPSENTVDYSFGNWVKRRRKGADLTQPDLAQRLGCSVSAIVKIEADERRPSRQVAELLAQHLEIPSDQRELFLRVARQEKAADALGEQITPVQPELHPTASIPRSPSPLIGREFELTEIARLIEDPKCRLLTLTGAGGIGKTRLALEAVTQRQDDFSLGGVFINLVPLAGRDQIVTAIADALGIVLYNASDRSIQLINRLRDKGVLILLDNFEHLLSQADCVALPRDLLAGAPLVKLLVTSREPLQLQSEWVLDVRGFPVPGTSESDSLESSSAVKLFVQRARQTSADFQLKAEDAAAMREICQLVDGMPLAIELAASWTRMLTCAEIAHEIQSNVNFLATSSRDTSERHRSVRATFEHSWKLLSLGEQTVLQRLSIFKGGFTREAAEYVTGANLTLLSALVSKSLLHRTEQEHYDLHELVRQYSLEYLKMNESEYIETQDRHSEYYSGLLKKRGERFKSADQPTVARELAAEIANLRQAWRWAGDRVQAMQVGQAADTLFWLYESRCDCREGVPLFGYVAHRLETAASADETQLITLARVMSYQAFFCLRQGMHPQSKDLLERSIAILRPMAENGSLAARDALSDTLAFLGMVTVSLGEYTSGNRFLNEGLEIKRANKDGWGIAFCLRQLGVLGFYQGAYDEADRLLNEGLQVSRSLGNAWAIAYSLDFLSTAAYARGAYTEAERLLREGLVLSQQVGDRFTTAYALNGLGMVKHSLGEHAEAQRLLEDSISIWREIGDLASMAQSLINLGNVFLATNNHLEAQNCFREALSVAKDAGLVPVMLDAVIGEAEIHAASLDIKPAFEAAWMVSQHPSSSHATRTRAGVMCAKLEPQLSHDEVGHIKANKGTLESMIHEILAVLTEYPLDYSPSRYK
;
A
#
# COMPACT_ATOMS: atom_id res chain seq x y z
N MET A 1 -0.68 -57.31 -9.51
CA MET A 1 -1.16 -56.63 -8.30
C MET A 1 0.02 -56.34 -7.43
N LYS A 2 0.56 -55.15 -7.45
CA LYS A 2 1.42 -54.56 -6.45
C LYS A 2 1.10 -53.07 -6.46
N HIS A 3 0.65 -52.55 -5.33
CA HIS A 3 0.36 -51.12 -5.11
C HIS A 3 1.64 -50.28 -5.25
N PRO A 4 1.54 -49.02 -5.72
CA PRO A 4 2.67 -48.11 -5.67
C PRO A 4 2.88 -47.68 -4.24
N SER A 5 4.13 -47.60 -3.83
CA SER A 5 4.63 -47.20 -2.54
C SER A 5 4.30 -45.72 -2.27
N GLU A 6 3.60 -45.49 -1.19
CA GLU A 6 3.44 -44.19 -0.53
C GLU A 6 4.80 -43.56 -0.25
N ASN A 7 4.98 -42.35 -0.66
CA ASN A 7 6.07 -41.46 -0.22
C ASN A 7 5.92 -41.20 1.29
N THR A 8 6.69 -41.91 2.08
CA THR A 8 6.80 -41.64 3.53
C THR A 8 7.56 -40.36 3.73
N VAL A 9 6.82 -39.28 3.97
CA VAL A 9 7.38 -38.07 4.60
C VAL A 9 7.91 -38.49 5.98
N ASP A 10 9.19 -38.22 6.25
CA ASP A 10 9.85 -38.56 7.51
C ASP A 10 9.28 -37.69 8.64
N TYR A 11 8.24 -38.20 9.30
CA TYR A 11 7.56 -37.58 10.46
C TYR A 11 8.33 -37.83 11.75
N SER A 12 9.54 -37.29 11.85
CA SER A 12 10.28 -37.37 13.11
C SER A 12 9.86 -36.27 14.08
N PHE A 13 9.95 -36.56 15.39
CA PHE A 13 9.63 -35.58 16.43
C PHE A 13 10.56 -34.36 16.36
N GLY A 14 11.84 -34.57 16.12
CA GLY A 14 12.82 -33.51 16.00
C GLY A 14 12.51 -32.59 14.84
N ASN A 15 12.15 -33.15 13.67
CA ASN A 15 11.72 -32.36 12.53
C ASN A 15 10.45 -31.57 12.82
N TRP A 16 9.51 -32.16 13.57
CA TRP A 16 8.30 -31.47 13.97
C TRP A 16 8.61 -30.26 14.89
N VAL A 17 9.44 -30.45 15.92
CA VAL A 17 9.90 -29.39 16.83
C VAL A 17 10.63 -28.28 16.05
N LYS A 18 11.52 -28.65 15.14
CA LYS A 18 12.27 -27.72 14.29
C LYS A 18 11.34 -26.88 13.39
N ARG A 19 10.32 -27.50 12.80
CA ARG A 19 9.32 -26.81 11.99
C ARG A 19 8.48 -25.84 12.83
N ARG A 20 8.01 -26.30 14.02
CA ARG A 20 7.22 -25.48 14.93
C ARG A 20 8.01 -24.30 15.49
N ARG A 21 9.29 -24.53 15.88
CA ARG A 21 10.18 -23.45 16.30
C ARG A 21 10.36 -22.40 15.21
N LYS A 22 10.59 -22.83 13.98
CA LYS A 22 10.73 -21.92 12.84
C LYS A 22 9.42 -21.18 12.57
N GLY A 23 8.27 -21.84 12.70
CA GLY A 23 6.97 -21.20 12.58
C GLY A 23 6.64 -20.20 13.70
N ALA A 24 7.36 -20.29 14.82
CA ALA A 24 7.31 -19.34 15.95
C ALA A 24 8.44 -18.28 15.88
N ASP A 25 9.16 -18.17 14.76
CA ASP A 25 10.27 -17.24 14.52
C ASP A 25 11.38 -17.28 15.59
N LEU A 26 11.61 -18.45 16.17
CA LEU A 26 12.64 -18.63 17.16
C LEU A 26 13.91 -19.24 16.55
N THR A 27 15.08 -18.66 16.85
CA THR A 27 16.36 -19.32 16.58
C THR A 27 16.61 -20.45 17.58
N GLN A 28 17.52 -21.38 17.28
CA GLN A 28 17.91 -22.41 18.25
C GLN A 28 18.50 -21.82 19.54
N PRO A 29 19.32 -20.75 19.49
CA PRO A 29 19.74 -20.03 20.69
C PRO A 29 18.58 -19.43 21.49
N ASP A 30 17.59 -18.80 20.83
CA ASP A 30 16.43 -18.21 21.53
C ASP A 30 15.60 -19.26 22.25
N LEU A 31 15.33 -20.39 21.56
CA LEU A 31 14.60 -21.48 22.17
C LEU A 31 15.41 -22.09 23.32
N ALA A 32 16.71 -22.27 23.19
CA ALA A 32 17.58 -22.77 24.24
C ALA A 32 17.56 -21.86 25.47
N GLN A 33 17.63 -20.54 25.28
CA GLN A 33 17.54 -19.55 26.34
C GLN A 33 16.20 -19.60 27.07
N ARG A 34 15.07 -19.69 26.32
CA ARG A 34 13.72 -19.79 26.91
C ARG A 34 13.50 -21.07 27.68
N LEU A 35 14.13 -22.16 27.25
CA LEU A 35 14.04 -23.47 27.90
C LEU A 35 15.06 -23.67 29.03
N GLY A 36 15.97 -22.71 29.22
CA GLY A 36 17.06 -22.84 30.21
C GLY A 36 18.04 -23.98 29.92
N CYS A 37 18.29 -24.31 28.62
CA CYS A 37 19.15 -25.41 28.21
C CYS A 37 20.21 -24.92 27.20
N SER A 38 21.20 -25.78 26.89
CA SER A 38 22.22 -25.43 25.92
C SER A 38 21.70 -25.50 24.47
N VAL A 39 22.24 -24.65 23.59
CA VAL A 39 21.94 -24.68 22.15
C VAL A 39 22.17 -26.07 21.56
N SER A 40 23.29 -26.74 21.98
CA SER A 40 23.57 -28.12 21.56
C SER A 40 22.48 -29.13 21.96
N ALA A 41 21.77 -28.90 23.05
CA ALA A 41 20.64 -29.75 23.42
C ALA A 41 19.48 -29.60 22.46
N ILE A 42 19.18 -28.38 22.01
CA ILE A 42 18.12 -28.10 21.01
C ILE A 42 18.50 -28.72 19.67
N VAL A 43 19.72 -28.51 19.21
CA VAL A 43 20.23 -29.10 17.94
C VAL A 43 20.05 -30.62 17.96
N LYS A 44 20.40 -31.29 19.04
CA LYS A 44 20.27 -32.75 19.17
C LYS A 44 18.82 -33.23 19.26
N ILE A 45 17.91 -32.42 19.87
CA ILE A 45 16.47 -32.72 19.89
C ILE A 45 15.90 -32.58 18.48
N GLU A 46 16.25 -31.54 17.76
CA GLU A 46 15.78 -31.29 16.39
C GLU A 46 16.36 -32.28 15.35
N ALA A 47 17.54 -32.87 15.66
CA ALA A 47 18.14 -33.93 14.84
C ALA A 47 17.67 -35.34 15.24
N ASP A 48 16.72 -35.48 16.19
CA ASP A 48 16.28 -36.73 16.80
C ASP A 48 17.38 -37.58 17.47
N GLU A 49 18.56 -36.98 17.68
CA GLU A 49 19.71 -37.62 18.39
C GLU A 49 19.46 -37.70 19.91
N ARG A 50 18.55 -36.88 20.42
CA ARG A 50 18.24 -36.85 21.85
C ARG A 50 16.79 -36.47 22.06
N ARG A 51 16.10 -37.24 22.92
CA ARG A 51 14.76 -36.89 23.35
C ARG A 51 14.79 -35.87 24.52
N PRO A 52 13.81 -34.91 24.55
CA PRO A 52 13.73 -33.99 25.69
C PRO A 52 13.31 -34.70 26.98
N SER A 53 13.83 -34.24 28.10
CA SER A 53 13.30 -34.64 29.41
C SER A 53 11.85 -34.16 29.55
N ARG A 54 11.09 -34.74 30.49
CA ARG A 54 9.71 -34.32 30.73
C ARG A 54 9.58 -32.83 30.97
N GLN A 55 10.46 -32.26 31.75
CA GLN A 55 10.47 -30.83 32.06
C GLN A 55 10.77 -30.01 30.80
N VAL A 56 11.73 -30.43 29.96
CA VAL A 56 12.05 -29.75 28.70
C VAL A 56 10.89 -29.90 27.69
N ALA A 57 10.20 -31.04 27.65
CA ALA A 57 9.05 -31.25 26.79
C ALA A 57 7.85 -30.38 27.22
N GLU A 58 7.63 -30.20 28.51
CA GLU A 58 6.60 -29.30 29.06
C GLU A 58 6.91 -27.83 28.71
N LEU A 59 8.15 -27.40 28.83
CA LEU A 59 8.60 -26.08 28.42
C LEU A 59 8.55 -25.90 26.90
N LEU A 60 8.91 -26.91 26.11
CA LEU A 60 8.73 -26.89 24.66
C LEU A 60 7.25 -26.70 24.31
N ALA A 61 6.35 -27.42 24.96
CA ALA A 61 4.92 -27.27 24.72
C ALA A 61 4.41 -25.87 25.05
N GLN A 62 4.99 -25.24 26.05
CA GLN A 62 4.63 -23.87 26.43
C GLN A 62 5.18 -22.83 25.47
N HIS A 63 6.48 -22.89 25.15
CA HIS A 63 7.16 -21.87 24.34
C HIS A 63 6.97 -22.03 22.83
N LEU A 64 6.53 -23.19 22.36
CA LEU A 64 6.08 -23.43 21.00
C LEU A 64 4.55 -23.27 20.85
N GLU A 65 3.88 -22.74 21.88
CA GLU A 65 2.46 -22.42 21.91
C GLU A 65 1.56 -23.57 21.46
N ILE A 66 1.80 -24.76 22.02
CA ILE A 66 1.00 -25.93 21.69
C ILE A 66 -0.37 -25.81 22.38
N PRO A 67 -1.47 -25.90 21.61
CA PRO A 67 -2.81 -25.82 22.14
C PRO A 67 -3.05 -26.79 23.31
N SER A 68 -3.84 -26.37 24.28
CA SER A 68 -4.06 -27.14 25.52
C SER A 68 -4.62 -28.55 25.28
N ASP A 69 -5.45 -28.71 24.27
CA ASP A 69 -6.01 -29.97 23.79
C ASP A 69 -5.00 -30.92 23.17
N GLN A 70 -3.89 -30.41 22.63
CA GLN A 70 -2.83 -31.14 21.97
C GLN A 70 -1.60 -31.38 22.87
N ARG A 71 -1.49 -30.68 24.01
CA ARG A 71 -0.31 -30.77 24.89
C ARG A 71 -0.08 -32.19 25.43
N GLU A 72 -1.10 -32.88 25.79
CA GLU A 72 -0.97 -34.25 26.30
C GLU A 72 -0.45 -35.20 25.23
N LEU A 73 -0.97 -35.06 24.02
CA LEU A 73 -0.50 -35.82 22.86
C LEU A 73 0.95 -35.49 22.54
N PHE A 74 1.33 -34.20 22.50
CA PHE A 74 2.69 -33.76 22.28
C PHE A 74 3.68 -34.36 23.32
N LEU A 75 3.34 -34.31 24.59
CA LEU A 75 4.16 -34.87 25.68
C LEU A 75 4.36 -36.39 25.53
N ARG A 76 3.33 -37.12 25.11
CA ARG A 76 3.40 -38.56 24.85
C ARG A 76 4.29 -38.89 23.61
N VAL A 77 4.23 -38.08 22.56
CA VAL A 77 5.11 -38.22 21.38
C VAL A 77 6.55 -37.85 21.73
N ALA A 78 6.77 -36.77 22.49
CA ALA A 78 8.11 -36.39 22.96
C ALA A 78 8.81 -37.51 23.74
N ARG A 79 8.02 -38.35 24.42
CA ARG A 79 8.50 -39.50 25.23
C ARG A 79 8.51 -40.85 24.52
N GLN A 80 8.23 -40.84 23.20
CA GLN A 80 8.09 -42.06 22.36
C GLN A 80 6.95 -43.00 22.76
N GLU A 81 6.00 -42.53 23.51
CA GLU A 81 4.79 -43.32 23.87
C GLU A 81 3.78 -43.34 22.71
N LYS A 82 3.93 -42.45 21.72
CA LYS A 82 3.20 -42.42 20.43
C LYS A 82 4.12 -42.02 19.30
N ALA A 83 3.80 -42.42 18.10
CA ALA A 83 4.54 -42.07 16.89
C ALA A 83 4.36 -40.57 16.55
N ALA A 84 5.33 -39.98 15.91
CA ALA A 84 5.36 -38.53 15.63
C ALA A 84 4.28 -38.09 14.61
N ASP A 85 3.83 -38.99 13.74
CA ASP A 85 2.70 -38.81 12.80
C ASP A 85 1.39 -38.48 13.49
N ALA A 86 1.24 -38.88 14.77
CA ALA A 86 0.07 -38.54 15.58
C ALA A 86 -0.07 -37.03 15.87
N LEU A 87 0.99 -36.21 15.68
CA LEU A 87 0.93 -34.76 15.86
C LEU A 87 0.29 -34.03 14.66
N GLY A 88 -0.02 -34.73 13.57
CA GLY A 88 -0.73 -34.23 12.40
C GLY A 88 0.06 -33.21 11.57
N GLU A 89 -0.22 -33.14 10.30
CA GLU A 89 0.15 -32.01 9.43
C GLU A 89 -0.75 -30.83 9.72
N GLN A 90 -0.36 -29.94 10.61
CA GLN A 90 -0.83 -28.58 10.60
C GLN A 90 0.39 -27.65 10.65
N ILE A 91 1.07 -27.58 9.53
CA ILE A 91 1.76 -26.38 9.14
C ILE A 91 0.82 -25.70 8.15
N THR A 92 -0.19 -25.04 8.66
CA THR A 92 -0.72 -23.90 7.94
C THR A 92 0.41 -22.88 7.99
N PRO A 93 0.85 -22.29 6.86
CA PRO A 93 1.63 -21.07 6.91
C PRO A 93 0.84 -20.15 7.85
N VAL A 94 1.46 -19.60 8.86
CA VAL A 94 0.90 -18.45 9.55
C VAL A 94 0.93 -17.35 8.48
N GLN A 95 -0.11 -17.31 7.66
CA GLN A 95 -0.48 -16.06 7.02
C GLN A 95 -0.64 -15.13 8.21
N PRO A 96 0.00 -13.96 8.22
CA PRO A 96 -0.24 -13.00 9.26
C PRO A 96 -1.76 -12.91 9.41
N GLU A 97 -2.27 -13.28 10.56
CA GLU A 97 -3.69 -13.17 10.82
C GLU A 97 -4.04 -11.72 10.51
N LEU A 98 -4.98 -11.54 9.59
CA LEU A 98 -5.46 -10.23 9.24
C LEU A 98 -6.07 -9.65 10.50
N HIS A 99 -5.33 -8.78 11.16
CA HIS A 99 -5.85 -8.00 12.27
C HIS A 99 -6.21 -6.62 11.74
N PRO A 100 -7.44 -6.16 11.93
CA PRO A 100 -7.78 -4.78 11.64
C PRO A 100 -6.79 -3.86 12.34
N THR A 101 -6.05 -3.10 11.57
CA THR A 101 -5.05 -2.14 12.09
C THR A 101 -5.70 -0.84 12.49
N ALA A 102 -6.91 -0.57 11.98
CA ALA A 102 -7.69 0.62 12.27
C ALA A 102 -8.77 0.29 13.31
N SER A 103 -8.70 0.92 14.47
CA SER A 103 -9.80 0.92 15.43
C SER A 103 -10.97 1.75 14.87
N ILE A 104 -12.20 1.25 15.03
CA ILE A 104 -13.39 2.02 14.71
C ILE A 104 -13.41 3.25 15.63
N PRO A 105 -13.53 4.48 15.07
CA PRO A 105 -13.58 5.69 15.87
C PRO A 105 -14.77 5.64 16.85
N ARG A 106 -14.50 5.71 18.13
CA ARG A 106 -15.56 5.74 19.16
C ARG A 106 -16.00 7.18 19.39
N SER A 107 -17.31 7.40 19.36
CA SER A 107 -17.86 8.70 19.74
C SER A 107 -17.76 8.87 21.27
N PRO A 108 -17.27 10.02 21.78
CA PRO A 108 -17.18 10.26 23.22
C PRO A 108 -18.53 10.46 23.91
N SER A 109 -19.61 10.60 23.14
CA SER A 109 -20.96 10.78 23.67
C SER A 109 -21.91 9.70 23.16
N PRO A 110 -22.88 9.24 23.98
CA PRO A 110 -23.86 8.24 23.54
C PRO A 110 -24.70 8.74 22.37
N LEU A 111 -25.11 7.81 21.52
CA LEU A 111 -26.06 8.10 20.44
C LEU A 111 -27.46 8.26 21.07
N ILE A 112 -28.16 9.31 20.68
CA ILE A 112 -29.50 9.63 21.21
C ILE A 112 -30.55 9.40 20.13
N GLY A 113 -31.65 8.74 20.49
CA GLY A 113 -32.87 8.68 19.70
C GLY A 113 -32.74 8.02 18.34
N ARG A 114 -31.83 7.04 18.23
CA ARG A 114 -31.59 6.26 17.01
C ARG A 114 -31.76 4.76 17.25
N GLU A 115 -32.48 4.40 18.31
CA GLU A 115 -32.68 3.00 18.71
C GLU A 115 -33.42 2.21 17.62
N PHE A 116 -34.40 2.87 16.95
CA PHE A 116 -35.14 2.24 15.86
C PHE A 116 -34.25 2.00 14.65
N GLU A 117 -33.48 2.99 14.22
CA GLU A 117 -32.59 2.86 13.07
C GLU A 117 -31.46 1.84 13.35
N LEU A 118 -30.90 1.80 14.57
CA LEU A 118 -29.92 0.79 14.97
C LEU A 118 -30.50 -0.62 14.89
N THR A 119 -31.74 -0.80 15.37
CA THR A 119 -32.42 -2.10 15.28
C THR A 119 -32.67 -2.51 13.84
N GLU A 120 -33.07 -1.58 12.98
CA GLU A 120 -33.32 -1.86 11.58
C GLU A 120 -32.02 -2.14 10.80
N ILE A 121 -30.93 -1.39 11.08
CA ILE A 121 -29.62 -1.68 10.51
C ILE A 121 -29.14 -3.06 10.95
N ALA A 122 -29.29 -3.39 12.23
CA ALA A 122 -28.89 -4.71 12.76
C ALA A 122 -29.66 -5.83 12.03
N ARG A 123 -31.00 -5.69 11.90
CA ARG A 123 -31.84 -6.64 11.17
C ARG A 123 -31.39 -6.81 9.71
N LEU A 124 -31.06 -5.71 9.04
CA LEU A 124 -30.60 -5.73 7.65
C LEU A 124 -29.18 -6.33 7.51
N ILE A 125 -28.30 -6.05 8.46
CA ILE A 125 -26.97 -6.66 8.48
C ILE A 125 -27.06 -8.17 8.74
N GLU A 126 -28.01 -8.65 9.52
CA GLU A 126 -28.25 -10.08 9.76
C GLU A 126 -28.79 -10.79 8.52
N ASP A 127 -29.59 -10.11 7.68
CA ASP A 127 -30.14 -10.73 6.47
C ASP A 127 -29.04 -11.14 5.49
N PRO A 128 -28.92 -12.42 5.12
CA PRO A 128 -27.92 -12.88 4.15
C PRO A 128 -28.08 -12.25 2.75
N LYS A 129 -29.27 -11.76 2.42
CA LYS A 129 -29.55 -11.12 1.13
C LYS A 129 -29.09 -9.67 1.11
N CYS A 130 -29.00 -9.00 2.26
CA CYS A 130 -28.53 -7.65 2.40
C CYS A 130 -27.02 -7.63 2.60
N ARG A 131 -26.29 -7.40 1.53
CA ARG A 131 -24.81 -7.33 1.57
C ARG A 131 -24.28 -5.93 1.28
N LEU A 132 -25.11 -5.03 0.77
CA LEU A 132 -24.85 -3.61 0.57
C LEU A 132 -26.00 -2.83 1.16
N LEU A 133 -25.74 -2.15 2.27
CA LEU A 133 -26.69 -1.25 2.91
C LEU A 133 -26.18 0.17 2.79
N THR A 134 -26.93 1.03 2.16
CA THR A 134 -26.62 2.45 2.05
C THR A 134 -27.54 3.27 2.96
N LEU A 135 -26.94 4.00 3.89
CA LEU A 135 -27.64 5.00 4.70
C LEU A 135 -27.66 6.30 3.92
N THR A 136 -28.85 6.68 3.48
CA THR A 136 -29.05 7.94 2.76
C THR A 136 -29.62 9.02 3.66
N GLY A 137 -29.50 10.28 3.25
CA GLY A 137 -30.07 11.41 3.95
C GLY A 137 -29.24 12.68 3.84
N ALA A 138 -29.76 13.77 4.37
CA ALA A 138 -29.13 15.08 4.31
C ALA A 138 -27.77 15.10 5.06
N GLY A 139 -26.90 16.04 4.68
CA GLY A 139 -25.68 16.31 5.43
C GLY A 139 -26.00 16.76 6.87
N GLY A 140 -25.27 16.28 7.86
CA GLY A 140 -25.54 16.64 9.27
C GLY A 140 -26.67 15.86 9.95
N ILE A 141 -27.31 14.89 9.27
CA ILE A 141 -28.39 14.08 9.82
C ILE A 141 -27.88 12.97 10.79
N GLY A 142 -26.57 12.77 10.85
CA GLY A 142 -25.96 11.80 11.75
C GLY A 142 -25.69 10.43 11.14
N LYS A 143 -25.68 10.27 9.81
CA LYS A 143 -25.40 8.99 9.11
C LYS A 143 -24.10 8.33 9.58
N THR A 144 -23.00 9.08 9.54
CA THR A 144 -21.69 8.59 9.97
C THR A 144 -21.70 8.07 11.39
N ARG A 145 -22.31 8.83 12.32
CA ARG A 145 -22.39 8.45 13.73
C ARG A 145 -23.24 7.20 13.95
N LEU A 146 -24.39 7.14 13.26
CA LEU A 146 -25.26 5.96 13.28
C LEU A 146 -24.56 4.72 12.72
N ALA A 147 -23.86 4.88 11.58
CA ALA A 147 -23.12 3.80 10.95
C ALA A 147 -21.96 3.28 11.84
N LEU A 148 -21.20 4.20 12.46
CA LEU A 148 -20.12 3.84 13.38
C LEU A 148 -20.65 3.05 14.59
N GLU A 149 -21.75 3.49 15.17
CA GLU A 149 -22.39 2.77 16.30
C GLU A 149 -22.88 1.39 15.87
N ALA A 150 -23.52 1.29 14.68
CA ALA A 150 -23.99 0.02 14.14
C ALA A 150 -22.82 -0.95 13.88
N VAL A 151 -21.71 -0.48 13.30
CA VAL A 151 -20.54 -1.33 13.08
C VAL A 151 -19.90 -1.73 14.41
N THR A 152 -19.81 -0.82 15.37
CA THR A 152 -19.26 -1.12 16.70
C THR A 152 -20.06 -2.20 17.42
N GLN A 153 -21.39 -2.18 17.32
CA GLN A 153 -22.27 -3.18 17.95
C GLN A 153 -22.23 -4.54 17.25
N ARG A 154 -21.88 -4.58 15.96
CA ARG A 154 -21.99 -5.79 15.14
C ARG A 154 -20.64 -6.33 14.64
N GLN A 155 -19.52 -5.68 14.96
CA GLN A 155 -18.20 -6.09 14.50
C GLN A 155 -17.83 -7.53 14.92
N ASP A 156 -18.26 -7.96 16.09
CA ASP A 156 -17.97 -9.30 16.64
C ASP A 156 -18.68 -10.43 15.88
N ASP A 157 -19.66 -10.11 15.03
CA ASP A 157 -20.35 -11.07 14.17
C ASP A 157 -19.51 -11.45 12.94
N PHE A 158 -18.39 -10.76 12.67
CA PHE A 158 -17.54 -10.95 11.51
C PHE A 158 -16.12 -11.40 11.90
N SER A 159 -15.58 -12.36 11.16
CA SER A 159 -14.27 -12.96 11.48
C SER A 159 -13.11 -11.96 11.46
N LEU A 160 -13.18 -10.91 10.62
CA LEU A 160 -12.25 -9.79 10.61
C LEU A 160 -12.82 -8.52 11.28
N GLY A 161 -13.93 -8.64 11.98
CA GLY A 161 -14.55 -7.49 12.64
C GLY A 161 -15.17 -6.48 11.69
N GLY A 162 -15.17 -5.22 12.12
CA GLY A 162 -15.63 -4.06 11.36
C GLY A 162 -14.48 -3.11 11.06
N VAL A 163 -14.50 -2.47 9.89
CA VAL A 163 -13.54 -1.43 9.52
C VAL A 163 -14.24 -0.17 9.02
N PHE A 164 -13.65 0.97 9.33
CA PHE A 164 -14.13 2.30 8.95
C PHE A 164 -13.21 2.93 7.92
N ILE A 165 -13.76 3.37 6.79
CA ILE A 165 -13.06 4.06 5.71
C ILE A 165 -13.70 5.42 5.48
N ASN A 166 -12.98 6.47 5.82
CA ASN A 166 -13.38 7.83 5.47
C ASN A 166 -13.01 8.10 4.01
N LEU A 167 -14.02 8.27 3.16
CA LEU A 167 -13.82 8.50 1.73
C LEU A 167 -13.53 9.96 1.38
N VAL A 168 -13.77 10.91 2.28
CA VAL A 168 -13.61 12.35 2.00
C VAL A 168 -12.26 12.71 1.36
N PRO A 169 -11.10 12.22 1.83
CA PRO A 169 -9.82 12.54 1.23
C PRO A 169 -9.50 11.77 -0.06
N LEU A 170 -10.36 10.83 -0.46
CA LEU A 170 -10.11 9.93 -1.57
C LEU A 170 -10.77 10.44 -2.85
N ALA A 171 -10.03 10.37 -3.96
CA ALA A 171 -10.46 10.92 -5.24
C ALA A 171 -10.72 9.86 -6.32
N GLY A 172 -10.52 8.57 -6.04
CA GLY A 172 -10.68 7.52 -7.04
C GLY A 172 -10.66 6.10 -6.47
N ARG A 173 -11.02 5.14 -7.33
CA ARG A 173 -11.18 3.73 -7.00
C ARG A 173 -9.95 3.12 -6.32
N ASP A 174 -8.76 3.33 -6.88
CA ASP A 174 -7.53 2.73 -6.36
C ASP A 174 -7.20 3.22 -4.94
N GLN A 175 -7.56 4.47 -4.62
CA GLN A 175 -7.37 5.02 -3.29
C GLN A 175 -8.34 4.40 -2.28
N ILE A 176 -9.58 4.14 -2.69
CA ILE A 176 -10.57 3.44 -1.84
C ILE A 176 -10.09 2.03 -1.55
N VAL A 177 -9.64 1.31 -2.58
CA VAL A 177 -9.12 -0.05 -2.45
C VAL A 177 -7.92 -0.08 -1.51
N THR A 178 -7.00 0.87 -1.64
CA THR A 178 -5.84 0.99 -0.75
C THR A 178 -6.27 1.29 0.69
N ALA A 179 -7.20 2.22 0.89
CA ALA A 179 -7.69 2.56 2.24
C ALA A 179 -8.39 1.37 2.93
N ILE A 180 -9.16 0.58 2.19
CA ILE A 180 -9.77 -0.66 2.72
C ILE A 180 -8.67 -1.65 3.11
N ALA A 181 -7.67 -1.82 2.27
CA ALA A 181 -6.57 -2.73 2.52
C ALA A 181 -5.75 -2.31 3.74
N ASP A 182 -5.39 -1.04 3.84
CA ASP A 182 -4.64 -0.48 4.96
C ASP A 182 -5.41 -0.67 6.29
N ALA A 183 -6.73 -0.44 6.28
CA ALA A 183 -7.57 -0.63 7.46
C ALA A 183 -7.64 -2.09 7.92
N LEU A 184 -7.54 -3.02 7.00
CA LEU A 184 -7.56 -4.47 7.26
C LEU A 184 -6.16 -5.06 7.49
N GLY A 185 -5.10 -4.25 7.41
CA GLY A 185 -3.73 -4.74 7.45
C GLY A 185 -3.36 -5.58 6.23
N ILE A 186 -4.13 -5.43 5.13
CA ILE A 186 -3.86 -6.09 3.86
C ILE A 186 -2.93 -5.20 3.06
N VAL A 187 -1.75 -5.68 2.77
CA VAL A 187 -0.84 -4.95 1.89
C VAL A 187 -1.21 -5.27 0.45
N LEU A 188 -1.60 -4.24 -0.31
CA LEU A 188 -1.87 -4.31 -1.74
C LEU A 188 -0.66 -3.87 -2.52
N TYR A 189 -0.48 -4.44 -3.69
CA TYR A 189 0.72 -4.25 -4.50
C TYR A 189 0.36 -3.68 -5.86
N ASN A 190 1.34 -3.04 -6.49
CA ASN A 190 1.19 -2.36 -7.76
C ASN A 190 1.04 -3.32 -8.96
N ALA A 191 0.16 -4.29 -8.84
CA ALA A 191 -0.24 -5.15 -9.95
C ALA A 191 -1.39 -4.52 -10.74
N SER A 192 -1.66 -5.09 -11.88
CA SER A 192 -2.63 -4.66 -12.88
C SER A 192 -4.04 -4.40 -12.35
N ASP A 193 -4.42 -4.91 -11.18
CA ASP A 193 -5.70 -4.61 -10.54
C ASP A 193 -5.67 -4.83 -9.03
N ARG A 194 -5.48 -3.74 -8.26
CA ARG A 194 -5.53 -3.74 -6.79
C ARG A 194 -6.88 -4.23 -6.26
N SER A 195 -7.95 -4.02 -7.01
CA SER A 195 -9.28 -4.47 -6.61
C SER A 195 -9.38 -5.99 -6.60
N ILE A 196 -8.80 -6.66 -7.60
CA ILE A 196 -8.78 -8.12 -7.67
C ILE A 196 -8.01 -8.71 -6.48
N GLN A 197 -6.90 -8.08 -6.09
CA GLN A 197 -6.10 -8.54 -4.96
C GLN A 197 -6.87 -8.41 -3.65
N LEU A 198 -7.48 -7.25 -3.40
CA LEU A 198 -8.31 -7.03 -2.22
C LEU A 198 -9.45 -8.06 -2.17
N ILE A 199 -10.13 -8.27 -3.30
CA ILE A 199 -11.23 -9.22 -3.44
C ILE A 199 -10.76 -10.65 -3.12
N ASN A 200 -9.63 -11.07 -3.66
CA ASN A 200 -9.08 -12.40 -3.43
C ASN A 200 -8.70 -12.61 -1.96
N ARG A 201 -8.16 -11.58 -1.31
CA ARG A 201 -7.82 -11.63 0.13
C ARG A 201 -9.05 -11.70 1.03
N LEU A 202 -10.17 -11.16 0.57
CA LEU A 202 -11.42 -11.12 1.33
C LEU A 202 -12.38 -12.26 0.99
N ARG A 203 -12.07 -13.11 0.02
CA ARG A 203 -12.98 -14.13 -0.52
C ARG A 203 -13.61 -15.02 0.57
N ASP A 204 -12.79 -15.47 1.51
CA ASP A 204 -13.18 -16.41 2.57
C ASP A 204 -13.24 -15.74 3.94
N LYS A 205 -13.25 -14.40 3.98
CA LYS A 205 -13.22 -13.61 5.19
C LYS A 205 -14.49 -12.81 5.38
N GLY A 206 -15.12 -12.95 6.53
CA GLY A 206 -16.25 -12.12 6.92
C GLY A 206 -15.77 -10.79 7.47
N VAL A 207 -16.18 -9.69 6.88
CA VAL A 207 -15.87 -8.33 7.34
C VAL A 207 -17.03 -7.39 7.06
N LEU A 208 -17.28 -6.47 7.99
CA LEU A 208 -18.21 -5.36 7.80
C LEU A 208 -17.42 -4.10 7.50
N ILE A 209 -17.52 -3.61 6.26
CA ILE A 209 -16.79 -2.42 5.80
C ILE A 209 -17.74 -1.24 5.78
N LEU A 210 -17.43 -0.21 6.57
CA LEU A 210 -18.11 1.07 6.53
C LEU A 210 -17.39 2.03 5.59
N LEU A 211 -18.04 2.40 4.49
CA LEU A 211 -17.59 3.41 3.52
C LEU A 211 -18.34 4.72 3.80
N ASP A 212 -17.65 5.69 4.38
CA ASP A 212 -18.28 6.92 4.84
C ASP A 212 -18.08 8.09 3.86
N ASN A 213 -19.17 8.86 3.58
CA ASN A 213 -19.21 10.00 2.66
C ASN A 213 -18.94 9.63 1.19
N PHE A 214 -19.72 8.72 0.63
CA PHE A 214 -19.56 8.25 -0.75
C PHE A 214 -20.01 9.26 -1.82
N GLU A 215 -20.81 10.27 -1.49
CA GLU A 215 -21.48 11.16 -2.42
C GLU A 215 -20.57 11.86 -3.43
N HIS A 216 -19.35 12.25 -3.07
CA HIS A 216 -18.44 12.95 -3.99
C HIS A 216 -17.82 12.02 -5.04
N LEU A 217 -17.98 10.72 -4.89
CA LEU A 217 -17.47 9.68 -5.80
C LEU A 217 -18.54 9.14 -6.74
N LEU A 218 -19.80 9.51 -6.54
CA LEU A 218 -20.93 9.01 -7.35
C LEU A 218 -20.85 9.38 -8.84
N SER A 219 -20.16 10.46 -9.16
CA SER A 219 -19.92 10.87 -10.56
C SER A 219 -18.87 9.98 -11.28
N GLN A 220 -18.16 9.14 -10.55
CA GLN A 220 -17.11 8.29 -11.07
C GLN A 220 -17.59 6.83 -11.18
N ALA A 221 -17.87 6.38 -12.40
CA ALA A 221 -18.42 5.04 -12.65
C ALA A 221 -17.56 3.91 -12.05
N ASP A 222 -16.24 4.06 -12.07
CA ASP A 222 -15.30 3.08 -11.53
C ASP A 222 -15.37 2.98 -10.00
N CYS A 223 -15.62 4.10 -9.31
CA CYS A 223 -15.80 4.12 -7.85
C CYS A 223 -17.12 3.44 -7.48
N VAL A 224 -18.19 3.72 -8.21
CA VAL A 224 -19.51 3.11 -8.00
C VAL A 224 -19.50 1.61 -8.31
N ALA A 225 -18.66 1.17 -9.25
CA ALA A 225 -18.51 -0.25 -9.57
C ALA A 225 -17.80 -1.04 -8.46
N LEU A 226 -16.95 -0.41 -7.65
CA LEU A 226 -16.16 -1.10 -6.62
C LEU A 226 -17.00 -1.89 -5.59
N PRO A 227 -18.04 -1.35 -4.97
CA PRO A 227 -18.94 -2.12 -4.10
C PRO A 227 -19.50 -3.36 -4.75
N ARG A 228 -19.95 -3.25 -6.01
CA ARG A 228 -20.48 -4.39 -6.78
C ARG A 228 -19.42 -5.46 -6.98
N ASP A 229 -18.20 -5.06 -7.37
CA ASP A 229 -17.10 -5.98 -7.67
C ASP A 229 -16.61 -6.69 -6.40
N LEU A 230 -16.51 -5.97 -5.26
CA LEU A 230 -16.23 -6.55 -3.95
C LEU A 230 -17.26 -7.61 -3.56
N LEU A 231 -18.55 -7.29 -3.71
CA LEU A 231 -19.62 -8.20 -3.36
C LEU A 231 -19.68 -9.42 -4.28
N ALA A 232 -19.29 -9.27 -5.54
CA ALA A 232 -19.26 -10.38 -6.51
C ALA A 232 -18.15 -11.38 -6.18
N GLY A 233 -16.97 -10.89 -5.77
CA GLY A 233 -15.79 -11.73 -5.56
C GLY A 233 -15.52 -12.15 -4.11
N ALA A 234 -16.15 -11.50 -3.12
CA ALA A 234 -15.96 -11.77 -1.69
C ALA A 234 -17.32 -12.02 -1.00
N PRO A 235 -17.83 -13.26 -0.99
CA PRO A 235 -19.21 -13.58 -0.59
C PRO A 235 -19.53 -13.30 0.87
N LEU A 236 -18.55 -13.25 1.77
CA LEU A 236 -18.74 -13.03 3.20
C LEU A 236 -18.59 -11.55 3.60
N VAL A 237 -18.25 -10.68 2.66
CA VAL A 237 -18.14 -9.24 2.90
C VAL A 237 -19.53 -8.61 2.92
N LYS A 238 -19.74 -7.72 3.89
CA LYS A 238 -20.89 -6.80 3.93
C LYS A 238 -20.40 -5.37 3.92
N LEU A 239 -21.12 -4.54 3.18
CA LEU A 239 -20.81 -3.12 3.02
C LEU A 239 -21.92 -2.29 3.66
N LEU A 240 -21.53 -1.39 4.54
CA LEU A 240 -22.35 -0.31 5.03
C LEU A 240 -21.83 0.99 4.44
N VAL A 241 -22.67 1.72 3.74
CA VAL A 241 -22.26 2.95 3.03
C VAL A 241 -23.03 4.12 3.59
N THR A 242 -22.38 5.26 3.81
CA THR A 242 -23.09 6.51 4.03
C THR A 242 -22.95 7.39 2.81
N SER A 243 -24.05 7.95 2.36
CA SER A 243 -24.09 8.85 1.20
C SER A 243 -25.28 9.80 1.30
N ARG A 244 -25.27 10.89 0.53
CA ARG A 244 -26.45 11.76 0.39
C ARG A 244 -27.47 11.17 -0.55
N GLU A 245 -27.03 10.37 -1.51
CA GLU A 245 -27.83 9.74 -2.56
C GLU A 245 -27.49 8.25 -2.64
N PRO A 246 -28.44 7.40 -3.08
CA PRO A 246 -28.14 5.99 -3.32
C PRO A 246 -27.06 5.81 -4.39
N LEU A 247 -26.31 4.69 -4.30
CA LEU A 247 -25.31 4.31 -5.32
C LEU A 247 -25.97 3.80 -6.61
N GLN A 248 -27.29 3.50 -6.60
CA GLN A 248 -28.07 2.97 -7.71
C GLN A 248 -27.57 1.60 -8.22
N LEU A 249 -27.11 0.73 -7.31
CA LEU A 249 -26.71 -0.62 -7.61
C LEU A 249 -27.85 -1.62 -7.39
N GLN A 250 -27.96 -2.64 -8.23
CA GLN A 250 -29.06 -3.65 -8.13
C GLN A 250 -29.08 -4.41 -6.81
N SER A 251 -27.91 -4.59 -6.17
CA SER A 251 -27.76 -5.27 -4.88
C SER A 251 -27.90 -4.34 -3.68
N GLU A 252 -28.16 -3.06 -3.90
CA GLU A 252 -28.21 -2.04 -2.87
C GLU A 252 -29.53 -2.08 -2.11
N TRP A 253 -29.41 -2.10 -0.79
CA TRP A 253 -30.53 -1.82 0.13
C TRP A 253 -30.34 -0.40 0.65
N VAL A 254 -31.39 0.40 0.66
CA VAL A 254 -31.32 1.81 1.05
C VAL A 254 -32.16 2.01 2.31
N LEU A 255 -31.53 2.62 3.33
CA LEU A 255 -32.21 3.10 4.52
C LEU A 255 -32.12 4.63 4.56
N ASP A 256 -33.27 5.29 4.45
CA ASP A 256 -33.35 6.76 4.51
C ASP A 256 -33.32 7.22 5.96
N VAL A 257 -32.23 7.89 6.35
CA VAL A 257 -32.04 8.45 7.69
C VAL A 257 -32.58 9.87 7.72
N ARG A 258 -33.64 10.06 8.47
CA ARG A 258 -34.34 11.34 8.58
C ARG A 258 -33.93 12.09 9.85
N GLY A 259 -34.38 13.36 9.94
CA GLY A 259 -34.29 14.16 11.15
C GLY A 259 -35.08 13.50 12.30
N PHE A 260 -34.77 13.88 13.50
CA PHE A 260 -35.59 13.43 14.65
C PHE A 260 -37.02 13.88 14.49
N PRO A 261 -38.00 13.09 14.96
CA PRO A 261 -39.37 13.52 15.02
C PRO A 261 -39.50 14.87 15.72
N VAL A 262 -40.16 15.83 15.07
CA VAL A 262 -40.42 17.13 15.64
C VAL A 262 -41.54 17.00 16.66
N PRO A 263 -41.41 17.59 17.86
CA PRO A 263 -42.47 17.53 18.88
C PRO A 263 -43.76 18.13 18.35
N GLY A 264 -44.85 17.37 18.48
CA GLY A 264 -46.19 17.81 18.05
C GLY A 264 -46.70 19.03 18.84
N THR A 265 -47.75 19.64 18.31
CA THR A 265 -48.40 20.80 18.94
C THR A 265 -49.41 20.42 20.02
N SER A 266 -49.71 19.11 20.18
CA SER A 266 -50.64 18.62 21.22
C SER A 266 -50.01 18.61 22.61
N GLU A 267 -50.77 19.04 23.62
CA GLU A 267 -50.35 19.07 25.04
C GLU A 267 -50.00 17.70 25.62
N SER A 268 -50.38 16.60 24.93
CA SER A 268 -50.14 15.24 25.37
C SER A 268 -48.72 14.73 25.07
N ASP A 269 -47.97 15.36 24.16
CA ASP A 269 -46.57 14.96 23.83
C ASP A 269 -45.60 15.65 24.75
N SER A 270 -45.10 14.91 25.76
CA SER A 270 -44.08 15.45 26.65
C SER A 270 -42.84 15.81 25.87
N LEU A 271 -42.43 17.09 25.86
CA LEU A 271 -41.19 17.60 25.21
C LEU A 271 -39.96 16.79 25.61
N GLU A 272 -39.91 16.31 26.85
CA GLU A 272 -38.83 15.54 27.41
C GLU A 272 -38.66 14.15 26.74
N SER A 273 -39.71 13.62 26.14
CA SER A 273 -39.62 12.35 25.40
C SER A 273 -38.98 12.47 24.04
N SER A 274 -39.03 13.65 23.43
CA SER A 274 -38.50 13.91 22.09
C SER A 274 -36.99 13.77 22.01
N SER A 275 -36.49 12.98 21.05
CA SER A 275 -35.07 12.79 20.81
C SER A 275 -34.37 14.08 20.42
N ALA A 276 -35.01 14.94 19.66
CA ALA A 276 -34.52 16.27 19.29
C ALA A 276 -34.27 17.13 20.53
N VAL A 277 -35.24 17.17 21.44
CA VAL A 277 -35.13 17.91 22.69
C VAL A 277 -34.08 17.33 23.62
N LYS A 278 -34.02 16.01 23.75
CA LYS A 278 -32.98 15.31 24.52
C LYS A 278 -31.58 15.67 24.05
N LEU A 279 -31.36 15.68 22.71
CA LEU A 279 -30.08 16.06 22.13
C LEU A 279 -29.76 17.53 22.44
N PHE A 280 -30.72 18.43 22.25
CA PHE A 280 -30.54 19.85 22.53
C PHE A 280 -30.15 20.05 24.01
N VAL A 281 -30.95 19.51 24.93
CA VAL A 281 -30.70 19.64 26.37
C VAL A 281 -29.36 19.05 26.79
N GLN A 282 -28.99 17.89 26.25
CA GLN A 282 -27.69 17.31 26.53
C GLN A 282 -26.53 18.22 26.08
N ARG A 283 -26.64 18.78 24.86
CA ARG A 283 -25.61 19.69 24.34
C ARG A 283 -25.59 21.04 25.05
N ALA A 284 -26.77 21.57 25.36
CA ALA A 284 -26.88 22.80 26.14
C ALA A 284 -26.22 22.65 27.52
N ARG A 285 -26.42 21.52 28.20
CA ARG A 285 -25.74 21.21 29.48
C ARG A 285 -24.23 21.05 29.35
N GLN A 286 -23.74 20.55 28.23
CA GLN A 286 -22.30 20.49 27.97
C GLN A 286 -21.69 21.88 27.77
N THR A 287 -22.49 22.83 27.29
CA THR A 287 -22.08 24.22 27.05
C THR A 287 -22.28 25.08 28.27
N SER A 288 -23.37 24.84 29.04
CA SER A 288 -23.72 25.49 30.29
C SER A 288 -24.24 24.45 31.25
N ALA A 289 -23.45 24.12 32.28
CA ALA A 289 -23.80 23.03 33.23
C ALA A 289 -25.14 23.23 33.94
N ASP A 290 -25.52 24.51 34.12
CA ASP A 290 -26.75 24.93 34.83
C ASP A 290 -27.96 25.00 33.90
N PHE A 291 -27.84 24.66 32.61
CA PHE A 291 -28.93 24.76 31.67
C PHE A 291 -30.08 23.82 32.09
N GLN A 292 -31.26 24.41 32.28
CA GLN A 292 -32.52 23.70 32.51
C GLN A 292 -33.56 24.25 31.55
N LEU A 293 -34.18 23.35 30.80
CA LEU A 293 -35.32 23.70 29.95
C LEU A 293 -36.53 24.03 30.83
N LYS A 294 -36.97 25.28 30.79
CA LYS A 294 -38.12 25.74 31.57
C LYS A 294 -39.42 25.52 30.81
N ALA A 295 -40.56 25.53 31.49
CA ALA A 295 -41.85 25.41 30.85
C ALA A 295 -42.12 26.54 29.85
N GLU A 296 -41.62 27.77 30.13
CA GLU A 296 -41.70 28.94 29.24
C GLU A 296 -40.93 28.76 27.94
N ASP A 297 -39.89 27.93 27.93
CA ASP A 297 -39.06 27.63 26.72
C ASP A 297 -39.72 26.63 25.77
N ALA A 298 -40.80 25.99 26.19
CA ALA A 298 -41.41 24.88 25.47
C ALA A 298 -41.85 25.26 24.02
N ALA A 299 -42.39 26.43 23.83
CA ALA A 299 -42.79 26.91 22.53
C ALA A 299 -41.61 27.20 21.61
N ALA A 300 -40.61 27.90 22.14
CA ALA A 300 -39.37 28.20 21.43
C ALA A 300 -38.58 26.92 21.08
N MET A 301 -38.59 25.93 21.96
CA MET A 301 -37.92 24.64 21.73
C MET A 301 -38.55 23.86 20.59
N ARG A 302 -39.89 23.81 20.53
CA ARG A 302 -40.61 23.23 19.39
C ARG A 302 -40.31 23.96 18.09
N GLU A 303 -40.31 25.30 18.15
CA GLU A 303 -39.96 26.13 17.00
C GLU A 303 -38.53 25.90 16.52
N ILE A 304 -37.55 25.83 17.40
CA ILE A 304 -36.17 25.48 17.02
C ILE A 304 -36.14 24.12 16.34
N CYS A 305 -36.75 23.08 16.92
CA CYS A 305 -36.76 21.73 16.33
C CYS A 305 -37.44 21.72 14.96
N GLN A 306 -38.52 22.52 14.77
CA GLN A 306 -39.19 22.67 13.48
C GLN A 306 -38.34 23.38 12.45
N LEU A 307 -37.75 24.51 12.80
CA LEU A 307 -36.90 25.32 11.91
C LEU A 307 -35.70 24.55 11.39
N VAL A 308 -35.13 23.65 12.21
CA VAL A 308 -33.99 22.78 11.84
C VAL A 308 -34.41 21.39 11.36
N ASP A 309 -35.72 21.14 11.21
CA ASP A 309 -36.32 19.87 10.74
C ASP A 309 -35.77 18.64 11.49
N GLY A 310 -35.59 18.77 12.81
CA GLY A 310 -35.07 17.71 13.65
C GLY A 310 -33.62 17.26 13.34
N MET A 311 -32.87 18.04 12.58
CA MET A 311 -31.51 17.69 12.13
C MET A 311 -30.50 17.74 13.29
N PRO A 312 -29.84 16.63 13.64
CA PRO A 312 -28.97 16.55 14.81
C PRO A 312 -27.87 17.62 14.85
N LEU A 313 -27.15 17.80 13.74
CA LEU A 313 -26.06 18.82 13.68
C LEU A 313 -26.61 20.24 13.93
N ALA A 314 -27.76 20.56 13.33
CA ALA A 314 -28.36 21.87 13.49
C ALA A 314 -28.87 22.08 14.93
N ILE A 315 -29.42 21.04 15.55
CA ILE A 315 -29.81 21.03 16.96
C ILE A 315 -28.61 21.25 17.88
N GLU A 316 -27.49 20.53 17.62
CA GLU A 316 -26.26 20.66 18.39
C GLU A 316 -25.66 22.07 18.28
N LEU A 317 -25.65 22.62 17.07
CA LEU A 317 -25.22 23.99 16.83
C LEU A 317 -26.14 25.00 17.53
N ALA A 318 -27.44 24.86 17.40
CA ALA A 318 -28.41 25.72 18.10
C ALA A 318 -28.20 25.66 19.64
N ALA A 319 -28.05 24.47 20.19
CA ALA A 319 -27.82 24.27 21.61
C ALA A 319 -26.51 24.91 22.11
N SER A 320 -25.49 25.04 21.26
CA SER A 320 -24.22 25.68 21.64
C SER A 320 -24.37 27.15 22.02
N TRP A 321 -25.48 27.79 21.60
CA TRP A 321 -25.76 29.22 21.87
C TRP A 321 -26.55 29.49 23.14
N THR A 322 -27.00 28.46 23.82
CA THR A 322 -27.75 28.62 25.11
C THR A 322 -26.93 29.28 26.20
N ARG A 323 -25.62 29.38 26.03
CA ARG A 323 -24.74 30.17 26.91
C ARG A 323 -24.94 31.69 26.81
N MET A 324 -25.39 32.19 25.64
CA MET A 324 -25.46 33.59 25.32
C MET A 324 -26.87 34.08 24.98
N LEU A 325 -27.74 33.15 24.51
CA LEU A 325 -29.05 33.46 24.03
C LEU A 325 -30.08 32.54 24.70
N THR A 326 -31.30 33.09 24.90
CA THR A 326 -32.46 32.30 25.29
C THR A 326 -32.97 31.43 24.15
N CYS A 327 -33.77 30.41 24.45
CA CYS A 327 -34.37 29.58 23.40
C CYS A 327 -35.21 30.37 22.40
N ALA A 328 -35.91 31.41 22.87
CA ALA A 328 -36.70 32.30 22.04
C ALA A 328 -35.83 33.16 21.08
N GLU A 329 -34.73 33.69 21.56
CA GLU A 329 -33.76 34.40 20.73
C GLU A 329 -33.12 33.51 19.69
N ILE A 330 -32.76 32.27 20.06
CA ILE A 330 -32.22 31.26 19.13
C ILE A 330 -33.24 30.96 18.03
N ALA A 331 -34.49 30.73 18.38
CA ALA A 331 -35.54 30.48 17.39
C ALA A 331 -35.70 31.66 16.41
N HIS A 332 -35.77 32.88 16.97
CA HIS A 332 -35.92 34.12 16.18
C HIS A 332 -34.74 34.30 15.21
N GLU A 333 -33.52 34.09 15.65
CA GLU A 333 -32.33 34.25 14.82
C GLU A 333 -32.26 33.18 13.71
N ILE A 334 -32.61 31.93 14.00
CA ILE A 334 -32.71 30.89 12.96
C ILE A 334 -33.77 31.23 11.94
N GLN A 335 -34.94 31.74 12.38
CA GLN A 335 -36.05 32.13 11.52
C GLN A 335 -35.68 33.33 10.61
N SER A 336 -34.97 34.33 11.11
CA SER A 336 -34.57 35.53 10.37
C SER A 336 -33.59 35.19 9.22
N ASN A 337 -32.82 34.11 9.31
CA ASN A 337 -31.81 33.70 8.33
C ASN A 337 -32.36 32.70 7.27
N VAL A 338 -33.49 32.06 7.51
CA VAL A 338 -34.14 31.16 6.54
C VAL A 338 -34.53 31.89 5.24
N ASN A 339 -34.94 33.18 5.32
CA ASN A 339 -35.29 33.99 4.15
C ASN A 339 -34.09 34.39 3.27
N PHE A 340 -32.87 34.34 3.73
CA PHE A 340 -31.64 34.66 2.98
C PHE A 340 -31.32 33.61 1.92
N LEU A 341 -31.89 32.42 1.98
CA LEU A 341 -31.61 31.28 1.11
C LEU A 341 -32.56 31.17 -0.10
N ALA A 342 -33.36 32.15 -0.36
CA ALA A 342 -34.18 32.23 -1.55
C ALA A 342 -33.37 32.62 -2.79
N THR A 343 -32.33 31.87 -3.14
CA THR A 343 -31.63 31.93 -4.44
C THR A 343 -32.02 30.74 -5.31
N SER A 344 -32.82 31.05 -6.32
CA SER A 344 -33.01 30.51 -7.67
C SER A 344 -32.94 28.99 -7.95
N SER A 345 -32.68 28.10 -7.03
CA SER A 345 -32.77 26.66 -7.26
C SER A 345 -34.10 26.11 -6.73
N ARG A 346 -35.00 25.77 -7.62
CA ARG A 346 -36.32 25.19 -7.31
C ARG A 346 -36.22 23.76 -6.74
N ASP A 347 -35.05 23.12 -6.77
CA ASP A 347 -34.82 21.73 -6.40
C ASP A 347 -34.12 21.50 -5.07
N THR A 348 -33.77 22.55 -4.33
CA THR A 348 -33.19 22.40 -2.99
C THR A 348 -34.29 22.23 -1.95
N SER A 349 -34.31 21.04 -1.30
CA SER A 349 -35.28 20.77 -0.23
C SER A 349 -35.14 21.81 0.90
N GLU A 350 -36.27 22.13 1.56
CA GLU A 350 -36.28 23.05 2.73
C GLU A 350 -35.30 22.68 3.80
N ARG A 351 -34.93 21.41 3.91
CA ARG A 351 -33.98 20.83 4.85
C ARG A 351 -32.54 21.34 4.64
N HIS A 352 -32.12 21.56 3.40
CA HIS A 352 -30.80 22.13 3.11
C HIS A 352 -30.74 23.62 3.46
N ARG A 353 -31.87 24.31 3.40
CA ARG A 353 -32.01 25.72 3.84
C ARG A 353 -31.78 25.85 5.34
N SER A 354 -32.34 24.93 6.12
CA SER A 354 -32.23 24.94 7.59
C SER A 354 -30.82 24.76 8.11
N VAL A 355 -30.06 23.86 7.52
CA VAL A 355 -28.65 23.62 7.91
C VAL A 355 -27.77 24.82 7.57
N ARG A 356 -27.94 25.43 6.40
CA ARG A 356 -27.22 26.63 6.01
C ARG A 356 -27.57 27.81 6.92
N ALA A 357 -28.84 28.01 7.24
CA ALA A 357 -29.26 29.04 8.17
C ALA A 357 -28.62 28.87 9.56
N THR A 358 -28.57 27.63 10.07
CA THR A 358 -27.90 27.32 11.34
C THR A 358 -26.41 27.60 11.27
N PHE A 359 -25.76 27.23 10.16
CA PHE A 359 -24.34 27.53 9.98
C PHE A 359 -24.08 29.05 9.91
N GLU A 360 -24.84 29.76 9.09
CA GLU A 360 -24.75 31.24 8.94
C GLU A 360 -24.93 31.95 10.27
N HIS A 361 -25.86 31.47 11.09
CA HIS A 361 -26.05 32.00 12.43
C HIS A 361 -24.82 31.71 13.28
N SER A 362 -24.35 30.46 13.34
CA SER A 362 -23.15 30.06 14.06
C SER A 362 -21.91 30.87 13.64
N TRP A 363 -21.82 31.10 12.32
CA TRP A 363 -20.77 31.93 11.72
C TRP A 363 -20.74 33.36 12.20
N LYS A 364 -21.92 34.04 12.24
CA LYS A 364 -22.05 35.43 12.68
C LYS A 364 -21.68 35.63 14.15
N LEU A 365 -21.82 34.62 14.97
CA LEU A 365 -21.52 34.63 16.39
C LEU A 365 -20.08 34.21 16.71
N LEU A 366 -19.29 33.91 15.68
CA LEU A 366 -17.84 33.78 15.81
C LEU A 366 -17.20 35.16 15.81
N SER A 367 -16.18 35.34 16.64
CA SER A 367 -15.30 36.51 16.55
C SER A 367 -14.57 36.52 15.19
N LEU A 368 -14.13 37.66 14.73
CA LEU A 368 -13.35 37.76 13.48
C LEU A 368 -12.14 36.83 13.46
N GLY A 369 -11.46 36.66 14.60
CA GLY A 369 -10.32 35.74 14.71
C GLY A 369 -10.73 34.29 14.55
N GLU A 370 -11.85 33.88 15.15
CA GLU A 370 -12.39 32.49 14.98
C GLU A 370 -12.86 32.25 13.55
N GLN A 371 -13.53 33.22 12.91
CA GLN A 371 -13.95 33.13 11.51
C GLN A 371 -12.75 32.96 10.58
N THR A 372 -11.73 33.81 10.72
CA THR A 372 -10.50 33.72 9.92
C THR A 372 -9.81 32.37 10.08
N VAL A 373 -9.67 31.90 11.31
CA VAL A 373 -9.04 30.62 11.58
C VAL A 373 -9.87 29.48 10.97
N LEU A 374 -11.19 29.50 11.17
CA LEU A 374 -12.07 28.43 10.64
C LEU A 374 -12.07 28.39 9.10
N GLN A 375 -12.06 29.58 8.44
CA GLN A 375 -11.88 29.67 6.98
C GLN A 375 -10.58 29.00 6.53
N ARG A 376 -9.46 29.38 7.15
CA ARG A 376 -8.13 28.85 6.80
C ARG A 376 -8.01 27.36 7.09
N LEU A 377 -8.61 26.87 8.20
CA LEU A 377 -8.63 25.43 8.53
C LEU A 377 -9.37 24.58 7.48
N SER A 378 -10.28 25.19 6.71
CA SER A 378 -11.03 24.47 5.67
C SER A 378 -10.18 23.93 4.52
N ILE A 379 -8.91 24.36 4.42
CA ILE A 379 -7.97 23.88 3.40
C ILE A 379 -7.53 22.44 3.68
N PHE A 380 -7.39 22.08 4.95
CA PHE A 380 -6.91 20.74 5.29
C PHE A 380 -7.84 19.65 4.76
N LYS A 381 -7.25 18.57 4.22
CA LYS A 381 -7.95 17.37 3.79
C LYS A 381 -7.67 16.24 4.77
N GLY A 382 -8.68 15.86 5.52
CA GLY A 382 -8.52 14.97 6.66
C GLY A 382 -8.06 15.71 7.91
N GLY A 383 -7.60 14.95 8.89
CA GLY A 383 -7.10 15.55 10.14
C GLY A 383 -5.80 16.34 9.96
N PHE A 384 -5.49 17.16 10.94
CA PHE A 384 -4.26 17.95 10.98
C PHE A 384 -3.76 18.09 12.42
N THR A 385 -2.45 18.29 12.56
CA THR A 385 -1.84 18.51 13.87
C THR A 385 -2.05 19.95 14.34
N ARG A 386 -1.87 20.17 15.64
CA ARG A 386 -1.88 21.52 16.21
C ARG A 386 -0.84 22.43 15.53
N GLU A 387 0.38 21.91 15.33
CA GLU A 387 1.48 22.67 14.71
C GLU A 387 1.13 23.07 13.28
N ALA A 388 0.50 22.18 12.50
CA ALA A 388 0.01 22.50 11.17
C ALA A 388 -1.03 23.63 11.21
N ALA A 389 -2.00 23.53 12.13
CA ALA A 389 -3.02 24.57 12.31
C ALA A 389 -2.39 25.93 12.70
N GLU A 390 -1.47 25.94 13.66
CA GLU A 390 -0.79 27.16 14.10
C GLU A 390 -0.01 27.82 12.95
N TYR A 391 0.74 27.05 12.17
CA TYR A 391 1.54 27.57 11.07
C TYR A 391 0.68 28.08 9.91
N VAL A 392 -0.25 27.28 9.45
CA VAL A 392 -1.04 27.56 8.24
C VAL A 392 -2.05 28.67 8.49
N THR A 393 -2.73 28.63 9.64
CA THR A 393 -3.87 29.51 9.90
C THR A 393 -3.57 30.68 10.85
N GLY A 394 -2.46 30.60 11.57
CA GLY A 394 -2.16 31.53 12.68
C GLY A 394 -3.00 31.24 13.93
N ALA A 395 -3.63 30.08 14.02
CA ALA A 395 -4.44 29.70 15.18
C ALA A 395 -3.55 29.48 16.39
N ASN A 396 -3.98 30.02 17.53
CA ASN A 396 -3.41 29.66 18.83
C ASN A 396 -4.31 28.62 19.52
N LEU A 397 -3.81 28.02 20.60
CA LEU A 397 -4.54 27.03 21.37
C LEU A 397 -5.91 27.55 21.86
N THR A 398 -6.00 28.84 22.20
CA THR A 398 -7.23 29.48 22.67
C THR A 398 -8.31 29.46 21.57
N LEU A 399 -7.95 29.81 20.33
CA LEU A 399 -8.87 29.79 19.19
C LEU A 399 -9.28 28.38 18.81
N LEU A 400 -8.32 27.43 18.79
CA LEU A 400 -8.65 26.02 18.54
C LEU A 400 -9.59 25.46 19.62
N SER A 401 -9.31 25.76 20.91
CA SER A 401 -10.18 25.36 22.02
C SER A 401 -11.58 25.98 21.92
N ALA A 402 -11.66 27.26 21.50
CA ALA A 402 -12.93 27.92 21.28
C ALA A 402 -13.74 27.27 20.16
N LEU A 403 -13.09 26.90 19.06
CA LEU A 403 -13.76 26.18 17.95
C LEU A 403 -14.19 24.76 18.37
N VAL A 404 -13.40 24.07 19.16
CA VAL A 404 -13.77 22.77 19.73
C VAL A 404 -14.97 22.91 20.67
N SER A 405 -14.97 23.90 21.57
CA SER A 405 -16.07 24.13 22.51
C SER A 405 -17.39 24.49 21.81
N LYS A 406 -17.31 25.06 20.61
CA LYS A 406 -18.45 25.41 19.74
C LYS A 406 -18.86 24.25 18.79
N SER A 407 -18.28 23.04 18.97
CA SER A 407 -18.54 21.86 18.15
C SER A 407 -18.31 22.06 16.64
N LEU A 408 -17.46 23.03 16.27
CA LEU A 408 -17.06 23.29 14.89
C LEU A 408 -15.77 22.56 14.51
N LEU A 409 -14.98 22.17 15.51
CA LEU A 409 -13.75 21.41 15.38
C LEU A 409 -13.79 20.24 16.36
N HIS A 410 -13.33 19.08 15.92
CA HIS A 410 -13.23 17.90 16.77
C HIS A 410 -11.76 17.55 17.02
N ARG A 411 -11.44 17.08 18.23
CA ARG A 411 -10.14 16.51 18.55
C ARG A 411 -10.27 14.98 18.56
N THR A 412 -9.41 14.33 17.79
CA THR A 412 -9.34 12.85 17.76
C THR A 412 -8.49 12.32 18.93
N GLU A 413 -8.60 11.03 19.23
CA GLU A 413 -7.77 10.37 20.25
C GLU A 413 -6.26 10.42 19.93
N GLN A 414 -5.90 10.61 18.67
CA GLN A 414 -4.52 10.69 18.19
C GLN A 414 -3.95 12.11 18.26
N GLU A 415 -4.57 13.00 19.00
CA GLU A 415 -4.18 14.42 19.15
C GLU A 415 -4.29 15.25 17.85
N HIS A 416 -4.95 14.74 16.82
CA HIS A 416 -5.28 15.49 15.61
C HIS A 416 -6.60 16.24 15.77
N TYR A 417 -6.74 17.32 15.02
CA TYR A 417 -7.99 18.05 14.86
C TYR A 417 -8.63 17.69 13.54
N ASP A 418 -9.94 17.67 13.50
CA ASP A 418 -10.71 17.41 12.28
C ASP A 418 -11.93 18.34 12.20
N LEU A 419 -12.27 18.77 10.97
CA LEU A 419 -13.47 19.54 10.69
C LEU A 419 -14.56 18.64 10.14
N HIS A 420 -15.79 18.80 10.63
CA HIS A 420 -16.92 18.19 9.97
C HIS A 420 -17.02 18.69 8.52
N GLU A 421 -17.25 17.81 7.57
CA GLU A 421 -17.19 18.12 6.14
C GLU A 421 -18.08 19.28 5.71
N LEU A 422 -19.31 19.42 6.25
CA LEU A 422 -20.15 20.57 5.98
C LEU A 422 -19.53 21.88 6.46
N VAL A 423 -18.96 21.86 7.67
CA VAL A 423 -18.29 23.04 8.21
C VAL A 423 -17.10 23.40 7.34
N ARG A 424 -16.35 22.39 6.89
CA ARG A 424 -15.22 22.57 5.99
C ARG A 424 -15.65 23.20 4.66
N GLN A 425 -16.70 22.67 4.03
CA GLN A 425 -17.18 23.17 2.73
C GLN A 425 -17.65 24.61 2.82
N TYR A 426 -18.48 24.94 3.81
CA TYR A 426 -18.95 26.32 4.01
C TYR A 426 -17.81 27.28 4.31
N SER A 427 -16.89 26.86 5.18
CA SER A 427 -15.74 27.70 5.52
C SER A 427 -14.81 27.91 4.31
N LEU A 428 -14.69 26.92 3.43
CA LEU A 428 -13.93 27.02 2.18
C LEU A 428 -14.61 27.96 1.17
N GLU A 429 -15.95 27.97 1.10
CA GLU A 429 -16.67 28.95 0.28
C GLU A 429 -16.33 30.38 0.70
N TYR A 430 -16.37 30.67 2.00
CA TYR A 430 -16.00 31.99 2.52
C TYR A 430 -14.54 32.34 2.26
N LEU A 431 -13.63 31.38 2.42
CA LEU A 431 -12.22 31.63 2.13
C LEU A 431 -12.01 31.96 0.66
N LYS A 432 -12.68 31.26 -0.26
CA LYS A 432 -12.60 31.51 -1.70
C LYS A 432 -13.19 32.85 -2.14
N MET A 433 -14.08 33.47 -1.37
CA MET A 433 -14.57 34.82 -1.65
C MET A 433 -13.44 35.86 -1.56
N ASN A 434 -12.40 35.59 -0.81
CA ASN A 434 -11.17 36.36 -0.77
C ASN A 434 -10.04 35.58 -1.43
N GLU A 435 -9.85 35.80 -2.72
CA GLU A 435 -8.88 35.06 -3.53
C GLU A 435 -7.44 35.20 -2.99
N SER A 436 -7.07 36.39 -2.53
CA SER A 436 -5.75 36.65 -1.95
C SER A 436 -5.52 35.83 -0.68
N GLU A 437 -6.49 35.79 0.22
CA GLU A 437 -6.47 35.02 1.45
C GLU A 437 -6.41 33.50 1.19
N TYR A 438 -7.19 33.07 0.22
CA TYR A 438 -7.19 31.67 -0.21
C TYR A 438 -5.81 31.24 -0.73
N ILE A 439 -5.23 32.04 -1.63
CA ILE A 439 -3.89 31.78 -2.18
C ILE A 439 -2.84 31.76 -1.06
N GLU A 440 -2.83 32.79 -0.20
CA GLU A 440 -1.87 32.90 0.91
C GLU A 440 -1.97 31.69 1.85
N THR A 441 -3.19 31.24 2.16
CA THR A 441 -3.39 30.11 3.06
C THR A 441 -2.94 28.81 2.41
N GLN A 442 -3.20 28.61 1.13
CA GLN A 442 -2.70 27.46 0.35
C GLN A 442 -1.17 27.48 0.24
N ASP A 443 -0.57 28.67 0.05
CA ASP A 443 0.88 28.80 0.01
C ASP A 443 1.52 28.43 1.35
N ARG A 444 0.95 28.87 2.48
CA ARG A 444 1.40 28.45 3.82
C ARG A 444 1.23 26.97 4.07
N HIS A 445 0.12 26.38 3.60
CA HIS A 445 -0.13 24.94 3.68
C HIS A 445 0.94 24.16 2.90
N SER A 446 1.22 24.60 1.67
CA SER A 446 2.25 24.00 0.82
C SER A 446 3.65 24.14 1.45
N GLU A 447 3.98 25.29 1.98
CA GLU A 447 5.25 25.56 2.66
C GLU A 447 5.44 24.69 3.91
N TYR A 448 4.39 24.56 4.75
CA TYR A 448 4.42 23.73 5.94
C TYR A 448 4.70 22.27 5.60
N TYR A 449 3.93 21.69 4.69
CA TYR A 449 4.04 20.28 4.36
C TYR A 449 5.31 19.97 3.56
N SER A 450 5.76 20.87 2.70
CA SER A 450 7.08 20.76 2.05
C SER A 450 8.21 20.82 3.06
N GLY A 451 8.12 21.73 4.04
CA GLY A 451 9.05 21.84 5.14
C GLY A 451 9.03 20.62 6.08
N LEU A 452 7.86 20.01 6.30
CA LEU A 452 7.71 18.78 7.07
C LEU A 452 8.46 17.63 6.38
N LEU A 453 8.24 17.44 5.09
CA LEU A 453 8.95 16.43 4.29
C LEU A 453 10.46 16.63 4.34
N LYS A 454 10.94 17.88 4.15
CA LYS A 454 12.37 18.20 4.26
C LYS A 454 12.95 17.84 5.62
N LYS A 455 12.26 18.21 6.71
CA LYS A 455 12.72 17.93 8.09
C LYS A 455 12.74 16.42 8.40
N ARG A 456 11.88 15.63 7.76
CA ARG A 456 11.81 14.19 7.98
C ARG A 456 12.78 13.38 7.09
N GLY A 457 13.35 14.00 6.07
CA GLY A 457 14.18 13.30 5.07
C GLY A 457 15.37 12.55 5.66
N GLU A 458 16.15 13.20 6.53
CA GLU A 458 17.31 12.54 7.17
C GLU A 458 16.90 11.38 8.06
N ARG A 459 15.83 11.55 8.85
CA ARG A 459 15.30 10.47 9.69
C ARG A 459 14.72 9.33 8.86
N PHE A 460 14.15 9.63 7.69
CA PHE A 460 13.65 8.62 6.77
C PHE A 460 14.77 7.72 6.22
N LYS A 461 15.97 8.25 6.04
CA LYS A 461 17.16 7.51 5.59
C LYS A 461 17.90 6.79 6.72
N SER A 462 17.41 6.85 7.96
CA SER A 462 18.02 6.25 9.15
C SER A 462 17.22 5.05 9.69
N ALA A 463 17.60 4.57 10.88
CA ALA A 463 16.87 3.55 11.63
C ALA A 463 15.41 3.93 11.98
N ASP A 464 15.08 5.22 11.98
CA ASP A 464 13.75 5.75 12.28
C ASP A 464 12.75 5.65 11.11
N GLN A 465 13.17 5.15 9.95
CA GLN A 465 12.37 5.09 8.73
C GLN A 465 10.94 4.53 8.93
N PRO A 466 10.71 3.42 9.65
CA PRO A 466 9.35 2.88 9.80
C PRO A 466 8.42 3.82 10.61
N THR A 467 8.99 4.55 11.56
CA THR A 467 8.23 5.52 12.38
C THR A 467 7.86 6.74 11.54
N VAL A 468 8.84 7.29 10.82
CA VAL A 468 8.63 8.46 9.95
C VAL A 468 7.68 8.14 8.81
N ALA A 469 7.76 6.94 8.21
CA ALA A 469 6.83 6.51 7.18
C ALA A 469 5.38 6.47 7.68
N ARG A 470 5.13 6.01 8.92
CA ARG A 470 3.80 6.03 9.54
C ARG A 470 3.32 7.45 9.85
N GLU A 471 4.21 8.32 10.39
CA GLU A 471 3.90 9.73 10.63
C GLU A 471 3.45 10.41 9.33
N LEU A 472 4.21 10.26 8.24
CA LEU A 472 3.92 10.90 6.96
C LEU A 472 2.69 10.28 6.26
N ALA A 473 2.46 8.99 6.43
CA ALA A 473 1.29 8.32 5.87
C ALA A 473 -0.02 8.86 6.47
N ALA A 474 -0.03 9.23 7.74
CA ALA A 474 -1.20 9.86 8.38
C ALA A 474 -1.56 11.21 7.74
N GLU A 475 -0.57 11.92 7.20
CA GLU A 475 -0.72 13.24 6.57
C GLU A 475 -0.79 13.19 5.03
N ILE A 476 -0.88 11.99 4.43
CA ILE A 476 -0.71 11.80 2.98
C ILE A 476 -1.67 12.66 2.13
N ALA A 477 -2.90 12.89 2.59
CA ALA A 477 -3.88 13.71 1.88
C ALA A 477 -3.44 15.19 1.82
N ASN A 478 -2.93 15.73 2.92
CA ASN A 478 -2.39 17.08 3.00
C ASN A 478 -1.08 17.20 2.20
N LEU A 479 -0.20 16.18 2.28
CA LEU A 479 1.04 16.13 1.49
C LEU A 479 0.76 16.16 -0.02
N ARG A 480 -0.22 15.37 -0.49
CA ARG A 480 -0.64 15.36 -1.91
C ARG A 480 -1.21 16.70 -2.35
N GLN A 481 -2.02 17.33 -1.51
CA GLN A 481 -2.58 18.65 -1.80
C GLN A 481 -1.49 19.71 -1.88
N ALA A 482 -0.58 19.74 -0.91
CA ALA A 482 0.55 20.66 -0.88
C ALA A 482 1.45 20.49 -2.09
N TRP A 483 1.75 19.24 -2.48
CA TRP A 483 2.53 18.90 -3.67
C TRP A 483 1.90 19.41 -4.96
N ARG A 484 0.59 19.17 -5.15
CA ARG A 484 -0.14 19.64 -6.34
C ARG A 484 -0.20 21.17 -6.39
N TRP A 485 -0.49 21.81 -5.26
CA TRP A 485 -0.54 23.26 -5.18
C TRP A 485 0.82 23.90 -5.51
N ALA A 486 1.90 23.37 -4.96
CA ALA A 486 3.25 23.83 -5.29
C ALA A 486 3.54 23.70 -6.81
N GLY A 487 3.10 22.63 -7.44
CA GLY A 487 3.17 22.43 -8.89
C GLY A 487 2.35 23.47 -9.66
N ASP A 488 1.08 23.67 -9.29
CA ASP A 488 0.17 24.62 -9.95
C ASP A 488 0.70 26.06 -9.88
N ARG A 489 1.34 26.41 -8.79
CA ARG A 489 1.94 27.73 -8.56
C ARG A 489 3.39 27.82 -9.02
N VAL A 490 3.96 26.75 -9.59
CA VAL A 490 5.36 26.69 -10.01
C VAL A 490 6.32 27.07 -8.88
N GLN A 491 6.02 26.66 -7.65
CA GLN A 491 6.82 26.92 -6.44
C GLN A 491 8.02 25.94 -6.40
N ALA A 492 9.01 26.14 -7.26
CA ALA A 492 10.12 25.22 -7.44
C ALA A 492 10.88 24.90 -6.13
N MET A 493 10.99 25.86 -5.20
CA MET A 493 11.65 25.63 -3.92
C MET A 493 10.87 24.62 -3.05
N GLN A 494 9.55 24.79 -2.91
CA GLN A 494 8.70 23.89 -2.13
C GLN A 494 8.68 22.49 -2.74
N VAL A 495 8.54 22.41 -4.06
CA VAL A 495 8.62 21.12 -4.78
C VAL A 495 9.98 20.47 -4.52
N GLY A 496 11.09 21.19 -4.67
CA GLY A 496 12.43 20.66 -4.48
C GLY A 496 12.69 20.18 -3.05
N GLN A 497 12.12 20.85 -2.05
CA GLN A 497 12.23 20.45 -0.64
C GLN A 497 11.44 19.18 -0.31
N ALA A 498 10.33 18.99 -0.98
CA ALA A 498 9.42 17.86 -0.75
C ALA A 498 9.79 16.60 -1.55
N ALA A 499 10.37 16.78 -2.72
CA ALA A 499 10.49 15.75 -3.75
C ALA A 499 11.19 14.47 -3.27
N ASP A 500 12.34 14.58 -2.62
CA ASP A 500 13.16 13.44 -2.18
C ASP A 500 12.42 12.56 -1.16
N THR A 501 11.94 13.18 -0.07
CA THR A 501 11.25 12.43 0.98
C THR A 501 9.92 11.86 0.50
N LEU A 502 9.18 12.61 -0.32
CA LEU A 502 7.94 12.14 -0.92
C LEU A 502 8.18 10.95 -1.87
N PHE A 503 9.24 11.01 -2.68
CA PHE A 503 9.66 9.91 -3.54
C PHE A 503 9.94 8.63 -2.74
N TRP A 504 10.79 8.72 -1.71
CA TRP A 504 11.13 7.56 -0.89
C TRP A 504 9.94 7.04 -0.07
N LEU A 505 9.01 7.92 0.34
CA LEU A 505 7.76 7.50 0.99
C LEU A 505 6.92 6.63 0.05
N TYR A 506 6.76 7.04 -1.20
CA TYR A 506 6.02 6.28 -2.21
C TYR A 506 6.72 4.97 -2.58
N GLU A 507 8.05 4.99 -2.71
CA GLU A 507 8.84 3.79 -2.99
C GLU A 507 8.74 2.76 -1.84
N SER A 508 8.92 3.20 -0.60
CA SER A 508 8.85 2.31 0.57
C SER A 508 7.47 1.69 0.81
N ARG A 509 6.41 2.32 0.27
CA ARG A 509 5.04 1.82 0.31
C ARG A 509 4.66 1.01 -0.93
N CYS A 510 5.56 0.88 -1.89
CA CYS A 510 5.29 0.32 -3.22
C CYS A 510 4.12 1.01 -3.96
N ASP A 511 3.86 2.30 -3.69
CA ASP A 511 2.80 3.11 -4.30
C ASP A 511 3.23 3.69 -5.67
N CYS A 512 4.08 2.96 -6.41
CA CYS A 512 4.69 3.43 -7.67
C CYS A 512 3.63 3.79 -8.73
N ARG A 513 2.48 3.11 -8.74
CA ARG A 513 1.39 3.40 -9.68
C ARG A 513 0.78 4.79 -9.49
N GLU A 514 0.68 5.26 -8.24
CA GLU A 514 0.28 6.64 -7.95
C GLU A 514 1.43 7.63 -8.13
N GLY A 515 2.67 7.18 -7.95
CA GLY A 515 3.87 8.00 -8.11
C GLY A 515 4.02 8.55 -9.54
N VAL A 516 3.79 7.72 -10.57
CA VAL A 516 3.91 8.16 -11.97
C VAL A 516 3.03 9.39 -12.27
N PRO A 517 1.70 9.37 -12.08
CA PRO A 517 0.86 10.54 -12.38
C PRO A 517 1.09 11.70 -11.41
N LEU A 518 1.43 11.44 -10.14
CA LEU A 518 1.62 12.48 -9.14
C LEU A 518 2.86 13.33 -9.44
N PHE A 519 3.99 12.69 -9.74
CA PHE A 519 5.22 13.38 -10.11
C PHE A 519 5.15 13.94 -11.52
N GLY A 520 4.54 13.19 -12.45
CA GLY A 520 4.33 13.64 -13.83
C GLY A 520 3.49 14.90 -13.94
N TYR A 521 2.46 15.04 -13.09
CA TYR A 521 1.66 16.26 -13.03
C TYR A 521 2.52 17.48 -12.71
N VAL A 522 3.34 17.40 -11.66
CA VAL A 522 4.19 18.51 -11.23
C VAL A 522 5.32 18.76 -12.23
N ALA A 523 5.92 17.72 -12.80
CA ALA A 523 6.92 17.87 -13.87
C ALA A 523 6.36 18.64 -15.05
N HIS A 524 5.16 18.28 -15.52
CA HIS A 524 4.49 18.98 -16.61
C HIS A 524 4.20 20.46 -16.29
N ARG A 525 3.76 20.75 -15.07
CA ARG A 525 3.52 22.15 -14.63
C ARG A 525 4.80 22.98 -14.62
N LEU A 526 5.89 22.40 -14.11
CA LEU A 526 7.22 23.06 -14.10
C LEU A 526 7.77 23.26 -15.52
N GLU A 527 7.58 22.28 -16.41
CA GLU A 527 8.07 22.32 -17.80
C GLU A 527 7.33 23.36 -18.65
N THR A 528 6.02 23.53 -18.45
CA THR A 528 5.18 24.45 -19.21
C THR A 528 5.25 25.91 -18.73
N ALA A 529 5.96 26.18 -17.66
CA ALA A 529 6.13 27.55 -17.14
C ALA A 529 6.94 28.42 -18.11
N ALA A 530 6.50 29.66 -18.30
CA ALA A 530 7.03 30.56 -19.32
C ALA A 530 8.49 31.05 -19.07
N SER A 531 8.97 30.94 -17.85
CA SER A 531 10.32 31.35 -17.43
C SER A 531 10.86 30.36 -16.43
N ALA A 532 11.99 29.75 -16.73
CA ALA A 532 12.63 28.78 -15.84
C ALA A 532 13.96 29.34 -15.34
N ASP A 533 14.07 29.58 -14.06
CA ASP A 533 15.34 29.83 -13.39
C ASP A 533 16.10 28.51 -13.13
N GLU A 534 17.34 28.63 -12.65
CA GLU A 534 18.17 27.47 -12.34
C GLU A 534 17.50 26.52 -11.34
N THR A 535 16.88 27.06 -10.31
CA THR A 535 16.18 26.28 -9.26
C THR A 535 15.03 25.50 -9.85
N GLN A 536 14.25 26.11 -10.72
CA GLN A 536 13.12 25.46 -11.39
C GLN A 536 13.60 24.34 -12.32
N LEU A 537 14.65 24.58 -13.11
CA LEU A 537 15.20 23.56 -14.02
C LEU A 537 15.77 22.36 -13.26
N ILE A 538 16.51 22.59 -12.18
CA ILE A 538 17.03 21.51 -11.33
C ILE A 538 15.87 20.71 -10.69
N THR A 539 14.85 21.43 -10.19
CA THR A 539 13.68 20.79 -9.59
C THR A 539 12.90 19.97 -10.61
N LEU A 540 12.66 20.52 -11.81
CA LEU A 540 12.03 19.81 -12.92
C LEU A 540 12.76 18.51 -13.23
N ALA A 541 14.08 18.58 -13.45
CA ALA A 541 14.89 17.43 -13.78
C ALA A 541 14.87 16.36 -12.67
N ARG A 542 14.89 16.78 -11.38
CA ARG A 542 14.78 15.87 -10.23
C ARG A 542 13.42 15.19 -10.20
N VAL A 543 12.32 15.93 -10.38
CA VAL A 543 10.96 15.38 -10.40
C VAL A 543 10.77 14.42 -11.57
N MET A 544 11.33 14.74 -12.77
CA MET A 544 11.34 13.84 -13.92
C MET A 544 12.10 12.54 -13.62
N SER A 545 13.23 12.62 -12.90
CA SER A 545 14.02 11.44 -12.52
C SER A 545 13.25 10.52 -11.56
N TYR A 546 12.52 11.09 -10.62
CA TYR A 546 11.67 10.31 -9.71
C TYR A 546 10.46 9.70 -10.44
N GLN A 547 9.83 10.44 -11.33
CA GLN A 547 8.80 9.89 -12.22
C GLN A 547 9.35 8.72 -13.04
N ALA A 548 10.54 8.88 -13.61
CA ALA A 548 11.21 7.85 -14.40
C ALA A 548 11.48 6.57 -13.59
N PHE A 549 11.88 6.71 -12.32
CA PHE A 549 12.07 5.58 -11.43
C PHE A 549 10.74 4.82 -11.21
N PHE A 550 9.64 5.51 -10.99
CA PHE A 550 8.32 4.87 -10.89
C PHE A 550 7.90 4.22 -12.22
N CYS A 551 8.21 4.83 -13.36
CA CYS A 551 8.00 4.21 -14.69
C CYS A 551 8.79 2.90 -14.81
N LEU A 552 10.06 2.89 -14.39
CA LEU A 552 10.90 1.69 -14.38
C LEU A 552 10.26 0.57 -13.54
N ARG A 553 9.79 0.88 -12.32
CA ARG A 553 9.11 -0.07 -11.44
C ARG A 553 7.84 -0.67 -12.06
N GLN A 554 7.24 0.02 -13.02
CA GLN A 554 6.05 -0.43 -13.73
C GLN A 554 6.35 -1.06 -15.11
N GLY A 555 7.62 -1.35 -15.41
CA GLY A 555 8.03 -1.95 -16.68
C GLY A 555 8.02 -0.98 -17.87
N MET A 556 7.78 0.32 -17.65
CA MET A 556 7.80 1.36 -18.72
C MET A 556 9.24 1.83 -19.00
N HIS A 557 10.15 0.91 -19.34
CA HIS A 557 11.57 1.16 -19.47
C HIS A 557 11.93 2.21 -20.55
N PRO A 558 11.32 2.21 -21.76
CA PRO A 558 11.61 3.23 -22.76
C PRO A 558 11.25 4.64 -22.29
N GLN A 559 10.09 4.80 -21.66
CA GLN A 559 9.65 6.08 -21.10
C GLN A 559 10.54 6.52 -19.94
N SER A 560 10.95 5.59 -19.07
CA SER A 560 11.88 5.85 -17.99
C SER A 560 13.21 6.38 -18.53
N LYS A 561 13.76 5.73 -19.55
CA LYS A 561 15.02 6.14 -20.22
C LYS A 561 14.94 7.54 -20.82
N ASP A 562 13.86 7.84 -21.56
CA ASP A 562 13.63 9.16 -22.15
C ASP A 562 13.61 10.27 -21.08
N LEU A 563 12.84 10.08 -20.00
CA LEU A 563 12.76 11.05 -18.93
C LEU A 563 14.12 11.31 -18.26
N LEU A 564 14.92 10.27 -18.06
CA LEU A 564 16.24 10.38 -17.45
C LEU A 564 17.26 11.04 -18.38
N GLU A 565 17.24 10.73 -19.66
CA GLU A 565 18.10 11.38 -20.66
C GLU A 565 17.79 12.87 -20.79
N ARG A 566 16.50 13.24 -20.79
CA ARG A 566 16.06 14.65 -20.75
C ARG A 566 16.49 15.33 -19.46
N SER A 567 16.38 14.67 -18.33
CA SER A 567 16.84 15.19 -17.04
C SER A 567 18.35 15.45 -17.05
N ILE A 568 19.16 14.52 -17.57
CA ILE A 568 20.60 14.69 -17.72
C ILE A 568 20.94 15.86 -18.65
N ALA A 569 20.22 16.03 -19.75
CA ALA A 569 20.43 17.14 -20.68
C ALA A 569 20.24 18.51 -20.01
N ILE A 570 19.35 18.59 -19.02
CA ILE A 570 19.14 19.78 -18.19
C ILE A 570 20.27 19.96 -17.16
N LEU A 571 20.58 18.89 -16.42
CA LEU A 571 21.43 18.97 -15.22
C LEU A 571 22.93 19.06 -15.55
N ARG A 572 23.41 18.36 -16.59
CA ARG A 572 24.85 18.24 -16.89
C ARG A 572 25.52 19.58 -17.15
N PRO A 573 24.99 20.47 -18.01
CA PRO A 573 25.61 21.78 -18.23
C PRO A 573 25.69 22.63 -16.97
N MET A 574 24.67 22.55 -16.11
CA MET A 574 24.62 23.27 -14.84
C MET A 574 25.64 22.73 -13.83
N ALA A 575 25.78 21.41 -13.76
CA ALA A 575 26.75 20.75 -12.89
C ALA A 575 28.21 21.08 -13.32
N GLU A 576 28.47 21.10 -14.64
CA GLU A 576 29.77 21.51 -15.23
C GLU A 576 30.08 22.97 -14.95
N ASN A 577 29.06 23.84 -14.92
CA ASN A 577 29.20 25.25 -14.56
C ASN A 577 29.33 25.49 -13.03
N GLY A 578 29.41 24.42 -12.23
CA GLY A 578 29.71 24.49 -10.81
C GLY A 578 28.50 24.49 -9.86
N SER A 579 27.28 24.28 -10.37
CA SER A 579 26.08 24.14 -9.54
C SER A 579 26.12 22.84 -8.71
N LEU A 580 26.26 22.97 -7.40
CA LEU A 580 26.29 21.81 -6.50
C LEU A 580 24.93 21.10 -6.46
N ALA A 581 23.83 21.87 -6.50
CA ALA A 581 22.48 21.31 -6.52
C ALA A 581 22.20 20.49 -7.80
N ALA A 582 22.63 21.01 -8.96
CA ALA A 582 22.53 20.30 -10.21
C ALA A 582 23.41 19.02 -10.21
N ARG A 583 24.60 19.11 -9.64
CA ARG A 583 25.53 17.98 -9.53
C ARG A 583 24.96 16.87 -8.63
N ASP A 584 24.30 17.22 -7.52
CA ASP A 584 23.63 16.27 -6.64
C ASP A 584 22.48 15.58 -7.37
N ALA A 585 21.56 16.35 -8.00
CA ALA A 585 20.46 15.80 -8.78
C ALA A 585 20.93 14.94 -9.96
N LEU A 586 22.03 15.34 -10.63
CA LEU A 586 22.63 14.58 -11.71
C LEU A 586 23.10 13.21 -11.24
N SER A 587 23.65 13.09 -10.04
CA SER A 587 24.13 11.82 -9.52
C SER A 587 23.01 10.80 -9.30
N ASP A 588 21.83 11.22 -8.82
CA ASP A 588 20.65 10.36 -8.71
C ASP A 588 20.13 9.95 -10.08
N THR A 589 20.04 10.91 -11.00
CA THR A 589 19.59 10.66 -12.39
C THR A 589 20.50 9.66 -13.11
N LEU A 590 21.82 9.79 -12.95
CA LEU A 590 22.81 8.87 -13.52
C LEU A 590 22.67 7.47 -12.92
N ALA A 591 22.47 7.38 -11.62
CA ALA A 591 22.27 6.10 -10.94
C ALA A 591 20.99 5.38 -11.43
N PHE A 592 19.90 6.12 -11.61
CA PHE A 592 18.65 5.58 -12.15
C PHE A 592 18.79 5.21 -13.64
N LEU A 593 19.46 6.03 -14.45
CA LEU A 593 19.70 5.70 -15.85
C LEU A 593 20.61 4.46 -15.98
N GLY A 594 21.60 4.34 -15.10
CA GLY A 594 22.45 3.15 -15.04
C GLY A 594 21.61 1.90 -14.74
N MET A 595 20.66 1.96 -13.79
CA MET A 595 19.75 0.87 -13.48
C MET A 595 18.87 0.50 -14.69
N VAL A 596 18.26 1.49 -15.36
CA VAL A 596 17.43 1.26 -16.55
C VAL A 596 18.22 0.62 -17.68
N THR A 597 19.43 1.12 -17.97
CA THR A 597 20.27 0.60 -19.06
C THR A 597 20.75 -0.83 -18.77
N VAL A 598 21.02 -1.16 -17.51
CA VAL A 598 21.34 -2.54 -17.11
C VAL A 598 20.14 -3.46 -17.34
N SER A 599 18.94 -3.05 -16.97
CA SER A 599 17.71 -3.82 -17.21
C SER A 599 17.42 -4.05 -18.69
N LEU A 600 17.80 -3.10 -19.54
CA LEU A 600 17.70 -3.22 -21.01
C LEU A 600 18.84 -4.04 -21.63
N GLY A 601 19.85 -4.45 -20.86
CA GLY A 601 21.02 -5.17 -21.34
C GLY A 601 22.12 -4.31 -21.96
N GLU A 602 22.07 -2.99 -21.74
CA GLU A 602 23.08 -2.01 -22.20
C GLU A 602 24.20 -1.87 -21.16
N TYR A 603 24.90 -2.95 -20.85
CA TYR A 603 25.81 -3.05 -19.71
C TYR A 603 26.96 -2.04 -19.71
N THR A 604 27.53 -1.72 -20.89
CA THR A 604 28.63 -0.75 -21.01
C THR A 604 28.18 0.65 -20.63
N SER A 605 27.01 1.07 -21.11
CA SER A 605 26.43 2.37 -20.77
C SER A 605 26.04 2.43 -19.30
N GLY A 606 25.42 1.36 -18.77
CA GLY A 606 25.08 1.23 -17.36
C GLY A 606 26.28 1.38 -16.44
N ASN A 607 27.39 0.70 -16.75
CA ASN A 607 28.63 0.81 -15.98
C ASN A 607 29.15 2.27 -15.93
N ARG A 608 29.19 2.94 -17.07
CA ARG A 608 29.64 4.33 -17.13
C ARG A 608 28.77 5.25 -16.27
N PHE A 609 27.43 5.15 -16.38
CA PHE A 609 26.51 6.02 -15.65
C PHE A 609 26.58 5.75 -14.14
N LEU A 610 26.61 4.48 -13.72
CA LEU A 610 26.71 4.13 -12.31
C LEU A 610 28.01 4.59 -11.66
N ASN A 611 29.15 4.45 -12.35
CA ASN A 611 30.42 4.92 -11.82
C ASN A 611 30.49 6.45 -11.75
N GLU A 612 30.00 7.18 -12.78
CA GLU A 612 29.94 8.63 -12.75
C GLU A 612 29.05 9.10 -11.57
N GLY A 613 27.89 8.48 -11.38
CA GLY A 613 27.01 8.76 -10.23
C GLY A 613 27.70 8.47 -8.88
N LEU A 614 28.37 7.33 -8.77
CA LEU A 614 29.08 6.93 -7.54
C LEU A 614 30.21 7.91 -7.17
N GLU A 615 30.97 8.39 -8.15
CA GLU A 615 32.02 9.38 -7.91
C GLU A 615 31.46 10.66 -7.32
N ILE A 616 30.33 11.15 -7.84
CA ILE A 616 29.65 12.33 -7.31
C ILE A 616 29.13 12.05 -5.88
N LYS A 617 28.49 10.90 -5.65
CA LYS A 617 27.96 10.54 -4.34
C LYS A 617 29.07 10.39 -3.28
N ARG A 618 30.24 9.85 -3.66
CA ARG A 618 31.41 9.78 -2.79
C ARG A 618 31.95 11.17 -2.47
N ALA A 619 32.03 12.07 -3.45
CA ALA A 619 32.46 13.45 -3.24
C ALA A 619 31.53 14.20 -2.28
N ASN A 620 30.21 13.96 -2.36
CA ASN A 620 29.19 14.54 -1.51
C ASN A 620 29.07 13.84 -0.13
N LYS A 621 29.76 12.71 0.09
CA LYS A 621 29.64 11.86 1.28
C LYS A 621 28.21 11.36 1.52
N ASP A 622 27.46 11.17 0.46
CA ASP A 622 26.08 10.65 0.51
C ASP A 622 26.11 9.13 0.69
N GLY A 623 26.07 8.68 1.94
CA GLY A 623 26.12 7.25 2.27
C GLY A 623 24.95 6.45 1.64
N TRP A 624 23.74 7.03 1.60
CA TRP A 624 22.58 6.39 0.99
C TRP A 624 22.77 6.17 -0.51
N GLY A 625 23.18 7.22 -1.23
CA GLY A 625 23.45 7.16 -2.66
C GLY A 625 24.65 6.28 -3.00
N ILE A 626 25.71 6.26 -2.15
CA ILE A 626 26.86 5.35 -2.29
C ILE A 626 26.39 3.90 -2.22
N ALA A 627 25.62 3.53 -1.19
CA ALA A 627 25.10 2.17 -1.05
C ALA A 627 24.22 1.76 -2.24
N PHE A 628 23.40 2.71 -2.75
CA PHE A 628 22.58 2.47 -3.93
C PHE A 628 23.41 2.20 -5.18
N CYS A 629 24.40 3.05 -5.51
CA CYS A 629 25.25 2.87 -6.68
C CYS A 629 26.12 1.59 -6.60
N LEU A 630 26.71 1.32 -5.43
CA LEU A 630 27.51 0.11 -5.21
C LEU A 630 26.68 -1.16 -5.44
N ARG A 631 25.46 -1.17 -4.97
CA ARG A 631 24.53 -2.28 -5.20
C ARG A 631 24.23 -2.48 -6.67
N GLN A 632 23.94 -1.41 -7.41
CA GLN A 632 23.64 -1.51 -8.84
C GLN A 632 24.88 -1.94 -9.67
N LEU A 633 26.07 -1.47 -9.29
CA LEU A 633 27.34 -1.93 -9.89
C LEU A 633 27.61 -3.41 -9.60
N GLY A 634 27.27 -3.88 -8.38
CA GLY A 634 27.36 -5.29 -8.04
C GLY A 634 26.42 -6.14 -8.89
N VAL A 635 25.16 -5.71 -9.08
CA VAL A 635 24.21 -6.36 -9.99
C VAL A 635 24.75 -6.41 -11.43
N LEU A 636 25.30 -5.31 -11.91
CA LEU A 636 25.92 -5.28 -13.23
C LEU A 636 27.08 -6.27 -13.35
N GLY A 637 27.96 -6.35 -12.34
CA GLY A 637 29.05 -7.31 -12.28
C GLY A 637 28.55 -8.77 -12.33
N PHE A 638 27.43 -9.06 -11.68
CA PHE A 638 26.77 -10.35 -11.78
C PHE A 638 26.33 -10.67 -13.23
N TYR A 639 25.67 -9.73 -13.93
CA TYR A 639 25.29 -9.94 -15.33
C TYR A 639 26.48 -10.13 -16.27
N GLN A 640 27.61 -9.51 -15.94
CA GLN A 640 28.85 -9.64 -16.72
C GLN A 640 29.72 -10.84 -16.34
N GLY A 641 29.37 -11.57 -15.27
CA GLY A 641 30.17 -12.71 -14.76
C GLY A 641 31.39 -12.29 -13.93
N ALA A 642 31.51 -11.02 -13.55
CA ALA A 642 32.58 -10.51 -12.69
C ALA A 642 32.22 -10.70 -11.20
N TYR A 643 32.04 -11.96 -10.78
CA TYR A 643 31.46 -12.31 -9.48
C TYR A 643 32.28 -11.82 -8.27
N ASP A 644 33.61 -11.86 -8.35
CA ASP A 644 34.48 -11.39 -7.26
C ASP A 644 34.37 -9.88 -7.04
N GLU A 645 34.30 -9.13 -8.13
CA GLU A 645 34.09 -7.67 -8.08
C GLU A 645 32.67 -7.32 -7.64
N ALA A 646 31.65 -8.06 -8.10
CA ALA A 646 30.29 -7.93 -7.62
C ALA A 646 30.21 -8.13 -6.11
N ASP A 647 30.83 -9.18 -5.59
CA ASP A 647 30.88 -9.48 -4.15
C ASP A 647 31.55 -8.35 -3.35
N ARG A 648 32.67 -7.84 -3.85
CA ARG A 648 33.39 -6.72 -3.22
C ARG A 648 32.51 -5.46 -3.13
N LEU A 649 31.86 -5.08 -4.23
CA LEU A 649 31.01 -3.90 -4.30
C LEU A 649 29.76 -4.04 -3.42
N LEU A 650 29.12 -5.20 -3.44
CA LEU A 650 27.95 -5.49 -2.63
C LEU A 650 28.27 -5.51 -1.12
N ASN A 651 29.41 -6.06 -0.74
CA ASN A 651 29.87 -6.02 0.65
C ASN A 651 30.19 -4.59 1.10
N GLU A 652 30.85 -3.77 0.25
CA GLU A 652 31.07 -2.34 0.56
C GLU A 652 29.72 -1.63 0.74
N GLY A 653 28.74 -1.87 -0.15
CA GLY A 653 27.39 -1.31 -0.06
C GLY A 653 26.64 -1.74 1.21
N LEU A 654 26.76 -3.02 1.61
CA LEU A 654 26.17 -3.53 2.84
C LEU A 654 26.78 -2.88 4.10
N GLN A 655 28.10 -2.70 4.13
CA GLN A 655 28.77 -2.00 5.25
C GLN A 655 28.25 -0.56 5.38
N VAL A 656 28.12 0.16 4.26
CA VAL A 656 27.54 1.51 4.27
C VAL A 656 26.09 1.49 4.76
N SER A 657 25.26 0.56 4.28
CA SER A 657 23.86 0.42 4.71
C SER A 657 23.75 0.11 6.21
N ARG A 658 24.64 -0.74 6.74
CA ARG A 658 24.71 -1.03 8.18
C ARG A 658 25.14 0.19 9.00
N SER A 659 26.05 1.00 8.50
CA SER A 659 26.45 2.25 9.17
C SER A 659 25.32 3.28 9.25
N LEU A 660 24.38 3.26 8.31
CA LEU A 660 23.17 4.09 8.32
C LEU A 660 22.10 3.55 9.28
N GLY A 661 22.18 2.28 9.66
CA GLY A 661 21.21 1.62 10.54
C GLY A 661 19.84 1.39 9.90
N ASN A 662 19.68 1.65 8.61
CA ASN A 662 18.40 1.57 7.91
C ASN A 662 18.10 0.12 7.52
N ALA A 663 17.09 -0.49 8.16
CA ALA A 663 16.73 -1.89 7.96
C ALA A 663 16.33 -2.21 6.51
N TRP A 664 15.65 -1.28 5.82
CA TRP A 664 15.27 -1.42 4.42
C TRP A 664 16.52 -1.50 3.51
N ALA A 665 17.47 -0.57 3.68
CA ALA A 665 18.71 -0.57 2.88
C ALA A 665 19.59 -1.80 3.16
N ILE A 666 19.60 -2.29 4.41
CA ILE A 666 20.32 -3.51 4.79
C ILE A 666 19.69 -4.72 4.12
N ALA A 667 18.36 -4.91 4.21
CA ALA A 667 17.64 -6.01 3.58
C ALA A 667 17.92 -6.04 2.07
N TYR A 668 17.79 -4.91 1.41
CA TYR A 668 18.06 -4.75 -0.01
C TYR A 668 19.51 -5.14 -0.39
N SER A 669 20.49 -4.77 0.44
CA SER A 669 21.90 -5.10 0.21
C SER A 669 22.18 -6.59 0.43
N LEU A 670 21.55 -7.22 1.41
CA LEU A 670 21.68 -8.66 1.70
C LEU A 670 21.13 -9.51 0.55
N ASP A 671 20.02 -9.13 -0.03
CA ASP A 671 19.40 -9.85 -1.15
C ASP A 671 20.33 -9.88 -2.37
N PHE A 672 20.90 -8.74 -2.74
CA PHE A 672 21.83 -8.71 -3.88
C PHE A 672 23.16 -9.40 -3.57
N LEU A 673 23.65 -9.32 -2.33
CA LEU A 673 24.84 -10.06 -1.92
C LEU A 673 24.61 -11.58 -1.99
N SER A 674 23.40 -12.04 -1.66
CA SER A 674 23.03 -13.44 -1.79
C SER A 674 23.07 -13.93 -3.23
N THR A 675 22.74 -13.06 -4.20
CA THR A 675 22.81 -13.37 -5.64
C THR A 675 24.26 -13.63 -6.06
N ALA A 676 25.22 -12.85 -5.56
CA ALA A 676 26.64 -13.08 -5.81
C ALA A 676 27.14 -14.39 -5.17
N ALA A 677 26.70 -14.67 -3.93
CA ALA A 677 27.02 -15.93 -3.24
C ALA A 677 26.44 -17.14 -4.00
N TYR A 678 25.20 -17.04 -4.46
CA TYR A 678 24.55 -18.07 -5.28
C TYR A 678 25.34 -18.37 -6.56
N ALA A 679 25.75 -17.32 -7.28
CA ALA A 679 26.48 -17.46 -8.56
C ALA A 679 27.83 -18.17 -8.39
N ARG A 680 28.45 -18.04 -7.21
CA ARG A 680 29.70 -18.76 -6.85
C ARG A 680 29.44 -20.19 -6.34
N GLY A 681 28.18 -20.63 -6.26
CA GLY A 681 27.80 -21.93 -5.70
C GLY A 681 27.82 -21.97 -4.16
N ALA A 682 27.98 -20.85 -3.48
CA ALA A 682 27.98 -20.77 -2.02
C ALA A 682 26.54 -20.74 -1.47
N TYR A 683 25.77 -21.81 -1.74
CA TYR A 683 24.32 -21.88 -1.48
C TYR A 683 23.94 -21.69 0.00
N THR A 684 24.74 -22.25 0.92
CA THR A 684 24.51 -22.08 2.37
C THR A 684 24.64 -20.62 2.81
N GLU A 685 25.61 -19.90 2.26
CA GLU A 685 25.79 -18.47 2.53
C GLU A 685 24.68 -17.65 1.90
N ALA A 686 24.30 -17.94 0.65
CA ALA A 686 23.17 -17.30 -0.01
C ALA A 686 21.86 -17.48 0.79
N GLU A 687 21.57 -18.69 1.26
CA GLU A 687 20.41 -18.98 2.09
C GLU A 687 20.43 -18.19 3.41
N ARG A 688 21.58 -18.08 4.05
CA ARG A 688 21.73 -17.31 5.30
C ARG A 688 21.44 -15.83 5.08
N LEU A 689 22.01 -15.23 4.02
CA LEU A 689 21.82 -13.83 3.67
C LEU A 689 20.35 -13.51 3.33
N LEU A 690 19.73 -14.36 2.53
CA LEU A 690 18.32 -14.22 2.14
C LEU A 690 17.38 -14.32 3.34
N ARG A 691 17.65 -15.20 4.28
CA ARG A 691 16.84 -15.29 5.50
C ARG A 691 17.00 -14.08 6.41
N GLU A 692 18.22 -13.55 6.55
CA GLU A 692 18.48 -12.30 7.27
C GLU A 692 17.72 -11.13 6.59
N GLY A 693 17.78 -11.01 5.25
CA GLY A 693 17.07 -10.00 4.46
C GLY A 693 15.55 -10.14 4.59
N LEU A 694 15.03 -11.36 4.52
CA LEU A 694 13.60 -11.65 4.65
C LEU A 694 13.02 -11.21 6.01
N VAL A 695 13.74 -11.47 7.09
CA VAL A 695 13.31 -11.03 8.44
C VAL A 695 13.24 -9.51 8.51
N LEU A 696 14.27 -8.82 8.01
CA LEU A 696 14.30 -7.36 8.02
C LEU A 696 13.21 -6.74 7.15
N SER A 697 13.00 -7.27 5.93
CA SER A 697 11.97 -6.76 5.01
C SER A 697 10.56 -6.94 5.59
N GLN A 698 10.30 -8.05 6.27
CA GLN A 698 9.02 -8.28 6.97
C GLN A 698 8.82 -7.32 8.14
N GLN A 699 9.88 -7.02 8.91
CA GLN A 699 9.81 -6.06 10.03
C GLN A 699 9.45 -4.64 9.58
N VAL A 700 9.96 -4.23 8.41
CA VAL A 700 9.66 -2.89 7.85
C VAL A 700 8.44 -2.88 6.93
N GLY A 701 7.86 -4.05 6.64
CA GLY A 701 6.71 -4.18 5.75
C GLY A 701 7.06 -4.00 4.27
N ASP A 702 8.33 -4.13 3.90
CA ASP A 702 8.75 -3.99 2.50
C ASP A 702 8.55 -5.29 1.73
N ARG A 703 7.64 -5.23 0.81
CA ARG A 703 7.21 -6.39 0.02
C ARG A 703 8.10 -6.63 -1.19
N PHE A 704 8.70 -5.58 -1.73
CA PHE A 704 9.64 -5.74 -2.84
C PHE A 704 10.81 -6.64 -2.42
N THR A 705 11.50 -6.29 -1.32
CA THR A 705 12.59 -7.09 -0.78
C THR A 705 12.12 -8.45 -0.28
N THR A 706 10.91 -8.54 0.29
CA THR A 706 10.31 -9.84 0.67
C THR A 706 10.18 -10.78 -0.53
N ALA A 707 9.61 -10.30 -1.65
CA ALA A 707 9.46 -11.13 -2.86
C ALA A 707 10.81 -11.49 -3.48
N TYR A 708 11.78 -10.56 -3.45
CA TYR A 708 13.12 -10.81 -3.94
C TYR A 708 13.83 -11.90 -3.13
N ALA A 709 13.75 -11.84 -1.79
CA ALA A 709 14.30 -12.85 -0.91
C ALA A 709 13.66 -14.24 -1.12
N LEU A 710 12.32 -14.29 -1.32
CA LEU A 710 11.61 -15.54 -1.62
C LEU A 710 12.06 -16.14 -2.95
N ASN A 711 12.21 -15.30 -4.00
CA ASN A 711 12.74 -15.74 -5.29
C ASN A 711 14.16 -16.30 -5.16
N GLY A 712 15.04 -15.61 -4.44
CA GLY A 712 16.41 -16.07 -4.19
C GLY A 712 16.46 -17.38 -3.40
N LEU A 713 15.64 -17.52 -2.35
CA LEU A 713 15.49 -18.76 -1.60
C LEU A 713 15.00 -19.91 -2.48
N GLY A 714 14.02 -19.64 -3.38
CA GLY A 714 13.55 -20.62 -4.35
C GLY A 714 14.66 -21.10 -5.27
N MET A 715 15.50 -20.19 -5.77
CA MET A 715 16.66 -20.54 -6.60
C MET A 715 17.68 -21.42 -5.82
N VAL A 716 17.97 -21.05 -4.57
CA VAL A 716 18.89 -21.81 -3.70
C VAL A 716 18.32 -23.21 -3.46
N LYS A 717 17.04 -23.33 -3.12
CA LYS A 717 16.38 -24.62 -2.89
C LYS A 717 16.36 -25.50 -4.14
N HIS A 718 16.12 -24.90 -5.31
CA HIS A 718 16.23 -25.59 -6.58
C HIS A 718 17.63 -26.18 -6.80
N SER A 719 18.67 -25.41 -6.58
CA SER A 719 20.06 -25.85 -6.75
C SER A 719 20.49 -26.92 -5.73
N LEU A 720 19.83 -26.98 -4.57
CA LEU A 720 20.02 -28.03 -3.57
C LEU A 720 19.17 -29.28 -3.83
N GLY A 721 18.36 -29.31 -4.90
CA GLY A 721 17.45 -30.42 -5.25
C GLY A 721 16.16 -30.45 -4.46
N GLU A 722 15.85 -29.44 -3.64
CA GLU A 722 14.63 -29.32 -2.85
C GLU A 722 13.50 -28.68 -3.67
N HIS A 723 13.13 -29.33 -4.80
CA HIS A 723 12.27 -28.74 -5.84
C HIS A 723 10.86 -28.35 -5.37
N ALA A 724 10.26 -29.11 -4.44
CA ALA A 724 8.93 -28.79 -3.92
C ALA A 724 8.92 -27.51 -3.08
N GLU A 725 9.95 -27.29 -2.24
CA GLU A 725 10.09 -26.05 -1.48
C GLU A 725 10.45 -24.88 -2.42
N ALA A 726 11.29 -25.13 -3.42
CA ALA A 726 11.64 -24.15 -4.44
C ALA A 726 10.40 -23.65 -5.19
N GLN A 727 9.55 -24.55 -5.63
CA GLN A 727 8.29 -24.22 -6.32
C GLN A 727 7.41 -23.31 -5.45
N ARG A 728 7.15 -23.68 -4.19
CA ARG A 728 6.33 -22.91 -3.28
C ARG A 728 6.88 -21.50 -3.07
N LEU A 729 8.18 -21.35 -2.81
CA LEU A 729 8.82 -20.07 -2.59
C LEU A 729 8.73 -19.16 -3.83
N LEU A 730 8.90 -19.74 -5.03
CA LEU A 730 8.81 -19.01 -6.29
C LEU A 730 7.37 -18.60 -6.59
N GLU A 731 6.38 -19.45 -6.32
CA GLU A 731 4.95 -19.12 -6.45
C GLU A 731 4.56 -18.00 -5.49
N ASP A 732 4.99 -18.05 -4.22
CA ASP A 732 4.80 -16.98 -3.24
C ASP A 732 5.42 -15.65 -3.74
N SER A 733 6.64 -15.71 -4.29
CA SER A 733 7.32 -14.55 -4.87
C SER A 733 6.57 -13.97 -6.07
N ILE A 734 6.15 -14.82 -7.02
CA ILE A 734 5.37 -14.42 -8.21
C ILE A 734 4.05 -13.77 -7.81
N SER A 735 3.36 -14.32 -6.80
CA SER A 735 2.14 -13.73 -6.26
C SER A 735 2.39 -12.30 -5.80
N ILE A 736 3.44 -12.07 -5.03
CA ILE A 736 3.82 -10.75 -4.55
C ILE A 736 4.18 -9.82 -5.73
N TRP A 737 4.96 -10.30 -6.72
CA TRP A 737 5.34 -9.49 -7.88
C TRP A 737 4.14 -9.07 -8.74
N ARG A 738 3.18 -9.97 -8.94
CA ARG A 738 1.90 -9.64 -9.59
C ARG A 738 1.15 -8.56 -8.82
N GLU A 739 1.16 -8.67 -7.53
CA GLU A 739 0.55 -7.71 -6.63
C GLU A 739 1.23 -6.34 -6.72
N ILE A 740 2.56 -6.27 -6.70
CA ILE A 740 3.34 -5.02 -6.79
C ILE A 740 3.27 -4.42 -8.21
N GLY A 741 3.09 -5.26 -9.25
CA GLY A 741 3.17 -4.87 -10.65
C GLY A 741 4.60 -4.67 -11.16
N ASP A 742 5.60 -5.27 -10.48
CA ASP A 742 6.97 -5.31 -10.99
C ASP A 742 7.09 -6.44 -12.02
N LEU A 743 6.86 -6.08 -13.27
CA LEU A 743 6.83 -7.03 -14.39
C LEU A 743 8.18 -7.69 -14.65
N ALA A 744 9.29 -6.94 -14.43
CA ALA A 744 10.64 -7.45 -14.65
C ALA A 744 10.97 -8.58 -13.67
N SER A 745 10.74 -8.33 -12.38
CA SER A 745 11.00 -9.31 -11.31
C SER A 745 10.04 -10.50 -11.40
N MET A 746 8.79 -10.26 -11.80
CA MET A 746 7.83 -11.33 -12.05
C MET A 746 8.30 -12.26 -13.17
N ALA A 747 8.71 -11.70 -14.32
CA ALA A 747 9.19 -12.48 -15.44
C ALA A 747 10.43 -13.32 -15.08
N GLN A 748 11.36 -12.76 -14.29
CA GLN A 748 12.52 -13.51 -13.80
C GLN A 748 12.13 -14.65 -12.86
N SER A 749 11.16 -14.43 -11.96
CA SER A 749 10.67 -15.49 -11.06
C SER A 749 9.93 -16.59 -11.82
N LEU A 750 9.19 -16.26 -12.88
CA LEU A 750 8.57 -17.24 -13.78
C LEU A 750 9.63 -18.10 -14.49
N ILE A 751 10.74 -17.52 -14.96
CA ILE A 751 11.86 -18.27 -15.54
C ILE A 751 12.46 -19.24 -14.51
N ASN A 752 12.66 -18.78 -13.29
CA ASN A 752 13.19 -19.62 -12.21
C ASN A 752 12.24 -20.77 -11.88
N LEU A 753 10.92 -20.53 -11.86
CA LEU A 753 9.90 -21.55 -11.68
C LEU A 753 9.87 -22.54 -12.86
N GLY A 754 9.98 -22.04 -14.10
CA GLY A 754 10.12 -22.88 -15.29
C GLY A 754 11.33 -23.82 -15.21
N ASN A 755 12.46 -23.34 -14.70
CA ASN A 755 13.65 -24.17 -14.48
C ASN A 755 13.41 -25.28 -13.42
N VAL A 756 12.63 -25.01 -12.37
CA VAL A 756 12.21 -26.03 -11.40
C VAL A 756 11.34 -27.09 -12.07
N PHE A 757 10.37 -26.69 -12.89
CA PHE A 757 9.53 -27.62 -13.63
C PHE A 757 10.32 -28.46 -14.65
N LEU A 758 11.32 -27.86 -15.33
CA LEU A 758 12.23 -28.62 -16.20
C LEU A 758 12.99 -29.71 -15.42
N ALA A 759 13.54 -29.38 -14.27
CA ALA A 759 14.29 -30.33 -13.44
C ALA A 759 13.41 -31.47 -12.90
N THR A 760 12.10 -31.24 -12.78
CA THR A 760 11.11 -32.26 -12.37
C THR A 760 10.43 -32.96 -13.56
N ASN A 761 10.90 -32.74 -14.80
CA ASN A 761 10.36 -33.25 -16.06
C ASN A 761 8.90 -32.85 -16.34
N ASN A 762 8.46 -31.74 -15.76
CA ASN A 762 7.13 -31.18 -16.03
C ASN A 762 7.20 -30.13 -17.15
N HIS A 763 7.41 -30.64 -18.40
CA HIS A 763 7.70 -29.80 -19.56
C HIS A 763 6.57 -28.81 -19.91
N LEU A 764 5.32 -29.21 -19.70
CA LEU A 764 4.16 -28.37 -20.03
C LEU A 764 4.11 -27.11 -19.13
N GLU A 765 4.28 -27.29 -17.83
CA GLU A 765 4.26 -26.18 -16.88
C GLU A 765 5.52 -25.30 -17.05
N ALA A 766 6.68 -25.92 -17.36
CA ALA A 766 7.89 -25.17 -17.70
C ALA A 766 7.67 -24.25 -18.91
N GLN A 767 7.07 -24.78 -19.96
CA GLN A 767 6.76 -24.03 -21.18
C GLN A 767 5.79 -22.88 -20.91
N ASN A 768 4.74 -23.11 -20.11
CA ASN A 768 3.80 -22.06 -19.71
C ASN A 768 4.53 -20.92 -18.97
N CYS A 769 5.43 -21.25 -18.05
CA CYS A 769 6.21 -20.27 -17.31
C CYS A 769 7.12 -19.44 -18.23
N PHE A 770 7.88 -20.08 -19.14
CA PHE A 770 8.78 -19.37 -20.05
C PHE A 770 8.03 -18.47 -21.04
N ARG A 771 6.88 -18.92 -21.55
CA ARG A 771 6.05 -18.12 -22.47
C ARG A 771 5.38 -16.95 -21.78
N GLU A 772 4.88 -17.13 -20.55
CA GLU A 772 4.36 -16.01 -19.76
C GLU A 772 5.48 -14.99 -19.48
N ALA A 773 6.66 -15.46 -19.07
CA ALA A 773 7.82 -14.62 -18.86
C ALA A 773 8.23 -13.85 -20.13
N LEU A 774 8.26 -14.54 -21.28
CA LEU A 774 8.61 -13.96 -22.57
C LEU A 774 7.60 -12.89 -23.00
N SER A 775 6.30 -13.13 -22.83
CA SER A 775 5.26 -12.16 -23.13
C SER A 775 5.42 -10.90 -22.33
N VAL A 776 5.57 -11.05 -21.01
CA VAL A 776 5.77 -9.91 -20.09
C VAL A 776 7.06 -9.15 -20.40
N ALA A 777 8.17 -9.86 -20.60
CA ALA A 777 9.46 -9.26 -20.90
C ALA A 777 9.48 -8.51 -22.25
N LYS A 778 8.74 -9.01 -23.25
CA LYS A 778 8.58 -8.37 -24.55
C LYS A 778 7.87 -7.01 -24.42
N ASP A 779 6.74 -6.99 -23.68
CA ASP A 779 5.96 -5.78 -23.49
C ASP A 779 6.75 -4.69 -22.72
N ALA A 780 7.64 -5.11 -21.83
CA ALA A 780 8.51 -4.24 -21.07
C ALA A 780 9.86 -3.91 -21.73
N GLY A 781 10.19 -4.52 -22.89
CA GLY A 781 11.45 -4.33 -23.60
C GLY A 781 12.68 -4.94 -22.90
N LEU A 782 12.50 -5.93 -22.04
CA LEU A 782 13.54 -6.56 -21.20
C LEU A 782 14.34 -7.62 -21.96
N VAL A 783 15.26 -7.18 -22.83
CA VAL A 783 16.05 -8.08 -23.70
C VAL A 783 16.78 -9.19 -22.92
N PRO A 784 17.47 -8.94 -21.80
CA PRO A 784 18.12 -10.01 -21.04
C PRO A 784 17.15 -11.11 -20.56
N VAL A 785 15.98 -10.69 -20.06
CA VAL A 785 14.95 -11.62 -19.58
C VAL A 785 14.31 -12.42 -20.71
N MET A 786 14.12 -11.77 -21.88
CA MET A 786 13.65 -12.46 -23.09
C MET A 786 14.64 -13.57 -23.50
N LEU A 787 15.95 -13.29 -23.45
CA LEU A 787 16.99 -14.26 -23.80
C LEU A 787 17.03 -15.44 -22.82
N ASP A 788 16.80 -15.18 -21.52
CA ASP A 788 16.67 -16.23 -20.50
C ASP A 788 15.44 -17.13 -20.73
N ALA A 789 14.32 -16.55 -21.12
CA ALA A 789 13.12 -17.32 -21.44
C ALA A 789 13.30 -18.15 -22.74
N VAL A 790 13.94 -17.58 -23.76
CA VAL A 790 14.23 -18.27 -25.02
C VAL A 790 15.15 -19.47 -24.82
N ILE A 791 16.18 -19.36 -23.97
CA ILE A 791 17.04 -20.52 -23.68
C ILE A 791 16.31 -21.60 -22.89
N GLY A 792 15.35 -21.23 -22.02
CA GLY A 792 14.47 -22.18 -21.35
C GLY A 792 13.57 -22.97 -22.31
N GLU A 793 12.95 -22.28 -23.28
CA GLU A 793 12.20 -22.94 -24.37
C GLU A 793 13.09 -23.85 -25.22
N ALA A 794 14.30 -23.40 -25.55
CA ALA A 794 15.27 -24.21 -26.28
C ALA A 794 15.61 -25.52 -25.56
N GLU A 795 15.68 -25.52 -24.24
CA GLU A 795 15.90 -26.75 -23.44
C GLU A 795 14.72 -27.72 -23.52
N ILE A 796 13.50 -27.20 -23.58
CA ILE A 796 12.30 -28.04 -23.80
C ILE A 796 12.35 -28.68 -25.18
N HIS A 797 12.69 -27.92 -26.24
CA HIS A 797 12.86 -28.48 -27.59
C HIS A 797 13.94 -29.57 -27.62
N ALA A 798 15.08 -29.32 -26.97
CA ALA A 798 16.17 -30.30 -26.87
C ALA A 798 15.72 -31.57 -26.12
N ALA A 799 14.95 -31.45 -25.06
CA ALA A 799 14.41 -32.57 -24.31
C ALA A 799 13.40 -33.38 -25.13
N SER A 800 12.68 -32.73 -26.04
CA SER A 800 11.72 -33.35 -26.98
C SER A 800 12.40 -33.87 -28.27
N LEU A 801 13.73 -33.88 -28.35
CA LEU A 801 14.54 -34.29 -29.52
C LEU A 801 14.33 -33.41 -30.77
N ASP A 802 13.81 -32.19 -30.57
CA ASP A 802 13.69 -31.18 -31.63
C ASP A 802 14.97 -30.35 -31.68
N ILE A 803 16.03 -30.96 -32.25
CA ILE A 803 17.42 -30.48 -32.11
C ILE A 803 17.67 -29.16 -32.86
N LYS A 804 17.08 -29.02 -34.06
CA LYS A 804 17.37 -27.89 -34.93
C LYS A 804 16.88 -26.54 -34.32
N PRO A 805 15.60 -26.36 -33.95
CA PRO A 805 15.13 -25.15 -33.28
C PRO A 805 15.86 -24.88 -31.96
N ALA A 806 16.15 -25.94 -31.18
CA ALA A 806 16.92 -25.82 -29.95
C ALA A 806 18.31 -25.21 -30.18
N PHE A 807 19.03 -25.67 -31.21
CA PHE A 807 20.34 -25.18 -31.58
C PHE A 807 20.26 -23.74 -32.13
N GLU A 808 19.30 -23.42 -32.99
CA GLU A 808 19.06 -22.08 -33.52
C GLU A 808 18.88 -21.04 -32.40
N ALA A 809 18.00 -21.35 -31.44
CA ALA A 809 17.74 -20.51 -30.29
C ALA A 809 18.99 -20.35 -29.41
N ALA A 810 19.65 -21.45 -29.07
CA ALA A 810 20.87 -21.40 -28.26
C ALA A 810 22.00 -20.64 -28.94
N TRP A 811 22.18 -20.83 -30.25
CA TRP A 811 23.22 -20.09 -31.01
C TRP A 811 22.93 -18.60 -30.99
N MET A 812 21.71 -18.16 -31.27
CA MET A 812 21.32 -16.77 -31.24
C MET A 812 21.55 -16.15 -29.85
N VAL A 813 21.09 -16.81 -28.78
CA VAL A 813 21.27 -16.35 -27.41
C VAL A 813 22.75 -16.24 -27.05
N SER A 814 23.60 -17.20 -27.47
CA SER A 814 25.05 -17.17 -27.20
C SER A 814 25.78 -15.98 -27.81
N GLN A 815 25.29 -15.48 -28.96
CA GLN A 815 25.89 -14.38 -29.72
C GLN A 815 25.30 -13.01 -29.36
N HIS A 816 24.18 -12.96 -28.66
CA HIS A 816 23.49 -11.70 -28.39
C HIS A 816 24.26 -10.84 -27.37
N PRO A 817 24.53 -9.53 -27.66
CA PRO A 817 25.32 -8.67 -26.77
C PRO A 817 24.68 -8.47 -25.39
N SER A 818 23.36 -8.44 -25.32
CA SER A 818 22.59 -8.28 -24.05
C SER A 818 22.40 -9.58 -23.26
N SER A 819 22.94 -10.72 -23.73
CA SER A 819 22.95 -11.96 -22.92
C SER A 819 23.80 -11.77 -21.67
N SER A 820 23.24 -12.13 -20.52
CA SER A 820 24.03 -12.22 -19.29
C SER A 820 25.12 -13.26 -19.43
N HIS A 821 26.16 -13.17 -18.60
CA HIS A 821 27.23 -14.18 -18.61
C HIS A 821 26.68 -15.60 -18.38
N ALA A 822 25.78 -15.75 -17.42
CA ALA A 822 25.15 -17.04 -17.12
C ALA A 822 24.33 -17.57 -18.30
N THR A 823 23.49 -16.73 -18.90
CA THR A 823 22.67 -17.07 -20.06
C THR A 823 23.52 -17.47 -21.26
N ARG A 824 24.57 -16.70 -21.54
CA ARG A 824 25.53 -16.98 -22.61
C ARG A 824 26.28 -18.28 -22.39
N THR A 825 26.70 -18.56 -21.17
CA THR A 825 27.38 -19.80 -20.80
C THR A 825 26.44 -21.00 -20.99
N ARG A 826 25.21 -20.90 -20.47
CA ARG A 826 24.18 -21.94 -20.62
C ARG A 826 23.89 -22.23 -22.08
N ALA A 827 23.71 -21.21 -22.90
CA ALA A 827 23.51 -21.30 -24.35
C ALA A 827 24.72 -21.93 -25.06
N GLY A 828 25.95 -21.55 -24.69
CA GLY A 828 27.18 -22.13 -25.24
C GLY A 828 27.33 -23.61 -24.93
N VAL A 829 27.07 -24.05 -23.71
CA VAL A 829 27.04 -25.48 -23.32
C VAL A 829 26.01 -26.26 -24.13
N MET A 830 24.84 -25.67 -24.32
CA MET A 830 23.78 -26.28 -25.11
C MET A 830 24.19 -26.39 -26.60
N CYS A 831 24.76 -25.36 -27.18
CA CYS A 831 25.29 -25.41 -28.56
C CYS A 831 26.33 -26.55 -28.70
N ALA A 832 27.28 -26.64 -27.78
CA ALA A 832 28.32 -27.69 -27.82
C ALA A 832 27.72 -29.11 -27.73
N LYS A 833 26.63 -29.30 -27.01
CA LYS A 833 25.91 -30.57 -26.86
C LYS A 833 25.06 -30.93 -28.10
N LEU A 834 24.47 -29.96 -28.76
CA LEU A 834 23.54 -30.17 -29.86
C LEU A 834 24.22 -30.18 -31.25
N GLU A 835 25.29 -29.40 -31.43
CA GLU A 835 26.03 -29.26 -32.69
C GLU A 835 26.43 -30.63 -33.31
N PRO A 836 26.93 -31.63 -32.55
CA PRO A 836 27.26 -32.93 -33.09
C PRO A 836 26.09 -33.76 -33.63
N GLN A 837 24.85 -33.36 -33.31
CA GLN A 837 23.64 -34.06 -33.70
C GLN A 837 23.02 -33.49 -35.01
N LEU A 838 23.61 -32.45 -35.57
CA LEU A 838 23.19 -31.76 -36.78
C LEU A 838 24.21 -32.01 -37.92
N SER A 839 23.76 -31.92 -39.14
CA SER A 839 24.65 -31.98 -40.30
C SER A 839 25.50 -30.71 -40.41
N HIS A 840 26.69 -30.83 -41.06
CA HIS A 840 27.56 -29.67 -41.28
C HIS A 840 26.90 -28.54 -42.08
N ASP A 841 26.04 -28.89 -43.03
CA ASP A 841 25.29 -27.92 -43.82
C ASP A 841 24.24 -27.19 -43.01
N GLU A 842 23.51 -27.88 -42.13
CA GLU A 842 22.55 -27.25 -41.22
C GLU A 842 23.22 -26.29 -40.22
N VAL A 843 24.31 -26.74 -39.60
CA VAL A 843 25.09 -25.89 -38.69
C VAL A 843 25.63 -24.67 -39.43
N GLY A 844 26.18 -24.84 -40.63
CA GLY A 844 26.65 -23.75 -41.45
C GLY A 844 25.56 -22.75 -41.82
N HIS A 845 24.36 -23.26 -42.18
CA HIS A 845 23.21 -22.43 -42.48
C HIS A 845 22.73 -21.62 -41.26
N ILE A 846 22.62 -22.24 -40.11
CA ILE A 846 22.18 -21.58 -38.86
C ILE A 846 23.19 -20.51 -38.45
N LYS A 847 24.49 -20.80 -38.45
CA LYS A 847 25.55 -19.87 -38.10
C LYS A 847 25.66 -18.69 -39.08
N ALA A 848 25.27 -18.87 -40.35
CA ALA A 848 25.25 -17.83 -41.37
C ALA A 848 23.97 -17.01 -41.35
N ASN A 849 22.85 -17.59 -40.96
CA ASN A 849 21.54 -16.94 -40.89
C ASN A 849 21.39 -16.18 -39.56
N LYS A 850 21.53 -14.85 -39.61
CA LYS A 850 21.30 -14.00 -38.43
C LYS A 850 19.81 -13.79 -38.23
N GLY A 851 19.11 -14.80 -37.72
CA GLY A 851 17.74 -14.62 -37.24
C GLY A 851 17.67 -13.48 -36.20
N THR A 852 16.59 -12.71 -36.20
CA THR A 852 16.40 -11.65 -35.19
C THR A 852 15.72 -12.24 -33.96
N LEU A 853 16.06 -11.67 -32.79
CA LEU A 853 15.36 -12.02 -31.54
C LEU A 853 13.84 -11.83 -31.66
N GLU A 854 13.41 -10.77 -32.33
CA GLU A 854 11.99 -10.46 -32.55
C GLU A 854 11.27 -11.54 -33.36
N SER A 855 11.91 -12.07 -34.43
CA SER A 855 11.33 -13.17 -35.24
C SER A 855 11.14 -14.43 -34.38
N MET A 856 12.14 -14.79 -33.61
CA MET A 856 12.10 -15.98 -32.73
C MET A 856 11.05 -15.84 -31.62
N ILE A 857 10.96 -14.67 -31.00
CA ILE A 857 9.91 -14.38 -30.01
C ILE A 857 8.54 -14.51 -30.66
N HIS A 858 8.37 -14.00 -31.88
CA HIS A 858 7.11 -14.09 -32.59
C HIS A 858 6.71 -15.56 -32.84
N GLU A 859 7.65 -16.39 -33.25
CA GLU A 859 7.41 -17.83 -33.46
C GLU A 859 7.01 -18.56 -32.16
N ILE A 860 7.75 -18.30 -31.08
CA ILE A 860 7.45 -18.92 -29.75
C ILE A 860 6.05 -18.49 -29.25
N LEU A 861 5.69 -17.22 -29.41
CA LEU A 861 4.41 -16.70 -28.97
C LEU A 861 3.24 -17.01 -29.93
N ALA A 862 3.47 -17.24 -31.22
CA ALA A 862 2.43 -17.56 -32.19
C ALA A 862 1.71 -18.89 -31.87
N VAL A 863 2.42 -19.83 -31.27
CA VAL A 863 1.84 -21.10 -30.80
C VAL A 863 0.79 -20.89 -29.69
N LEU A 864 0.80 -19.72 -28.97
CA LEU A 864 -0.22 -19.36 -27.97
C LEU A 864 -1.59 -19.04 -28.58
N THR A 865 -1.64 -18.62 -29.85
CA THR A 865 -2.92 -18.29 -30.52
C THR A 865 -3.70 -19.53 -30.94
N GLU A 866 -3.03 -20.66 -31.09
CA GLU A 866 -3.67 -21.96 -31.40
C GLU A 866 -4.14 -22.70 -30.12
N TYR A 867 -3.51 -22.44 -28.98
CA TYR A 867 -3.87 -22.99 -27.67
C TYR A 867 -3.94 -21.83 -26.64
N PRO A 868 -5.10 -21.17 -26.48
CA PRO A 868 -5.23 -20.08 -25.53
C PRO A 868 -4.94 -20.58 -24.11
N LEU A 869 -4.05 -19.91 -23.43
CA LEU A 869 -3.80 -20.10 -22.01
C LEU A 869 -5.14 -19.96 -21.26
N ASP A 870 -5.59 -21.04 -20.64
CA ASP A 870 -6.79 -21.02 -19.82
C ASP A 870 -6.46 -20.24 -18.54
N TYR A 871 -6.72 -18.95 -18.59
CA TYR A 871 -6.51 -18.00 -17.51
C TYR A 871 -7.53 -18.24 -16.39
N SER A 872 -7.50 -19.42 -15.80
CA SER A 872 -8.25 -19.71 -14.59
C SER A 872 -7.36 -19.41 -13.39
N PRO A 873 -7.67 -18.37 -12.57
CA PRO A 873 -6.96 -18.06 -11.33
C PRO A 873 -6.98 -19.21 -10.31
N SER A 874 -7.66 -20.30 -10.61
CA SER A 874 -7.85 -21.46 -9.75
C SER A 874 -6.74 -22.50 -9.80
N ARG A 875 -5.74 -22.38 -10.70
CA ARG A 875 -4.67 -23.40 -10.83
C ARG A 875 -3.52 -23.25 -9.83
N TYR A 876 -3.43 -22.10 -9.15
CA TYR A 876 -2.39 -21.84 -8.15
C TYR A 876 -3.02 -21.50 -6.77
N LYS A 877 -3.95 -22.39 -6.35
CA LYS A 877 -4.47 -22.40 -4.97
C LYS A 877 -3.84 -23.52 -4.16
#